data_2bb53a79c3d0574e5c1b5fe7f480df72
#
_entry.id   2bb53a79c3d0574e5c1b5fe7f480df72
#
_cell.length_a   1.000
_cell.length_b   1.000
_cell.length_c   1.000
_cell.angle_alpha   90.00
_cell.angle_beta   90.00
_cell.angle_gamma   90.00
#
_symmetry.space_group_name_H-M   'P 1'
#
loop_
_entity.id
_entity.type
_entity.pdbx_description
1 polymer ?
#
loop_
_entity_poly.entity_id
_entity_poly.type
_entity_poly.pdbx_seq_one_letter_code
_entity_poly.pdbx_strand_id
1 'polypeptide(L)'
;MIIYWDIETYSQVSLKERGAHVYASDPTTGIHFFCWAIDDDEVQTWRPGDPVPASFADPTRYIFVSDNWEFERAIHAQILVKRYGFPPIPIENQDCAQRRALAHAFPAEVGLRCESLGLPYRKDPEARRAMLRLSRPQTAKKRKKPEDPAVRERDLALLHKRCLSDVAATRASYNSPRLQPLIPEERAQLLLDAEINGRGIRANIPFLEAMRTLAVKERNAVNARLNELSVGVITSVDQVTRIKDAVNARGHAMTSLNKRSVAATLAHDPDEVVRELLTLRQRGAYASVRMAKRLLAFADPNDSRIRGWGRIYGAGPGRWSSPGPQLHNLKRNDAEYPASLVDALIAGNYAELARWGNPLAVAAELSRAALCAKPGHILICVDLGAIESRIPAWLSSEQWKVDAFREYDRTGDERLHPYRQTAAHMLQKDVLAIAKPERQLGKAAELSAGFGGSVGAWRRIAHDEDVRSDAEVLAFIKQWRDAHPAIRAFWRELAQAARVAIRTGRPILVAAGPRPPIVIAFDGYALTITLPSGRAITYPGARLSPNTKFEDGDPDIEFFDNARGQWKPARAWFGTLTENVVQGCARDLLAAALLRFEAHGLPVVFHCHDEVVIEVPEGSITTMEVLAILLEPPAWAMNLPLGGKVHSGRLYLEAPATGEPPPIDPAEIDLDRAVDTFVAGAEPLPATKEIERGAEEDFLASLGTNIAPLTDFVSLPMSSDGKVSCPFHDDPNPSCKIYADHWRCFGCGEHGDRMDWLTRVEGMTKVEAIAALQDWSGSVTIEQDVTS
;
A
#
# COMPACT_ATOMS: atom_id res chain seq x y z
N MET A 1 1.84 -29.36 -22.68
CA MET A 1 3.00 -29.56 -21.79
C MET A 1 3.26 -28.24 -21.06
N ILE A 2 3.73 -28.31 -19.82
CA ILE A 2 4.01 -27.14 -19.01
C ILE A 2 5.51 -27.05 -18.71
N ILE A 3 6.11 -25.88 -18.87
CA ILE A 3 7.47 -25.61 -18.41
C ILE A 3 7.38 -24.75 -17.14
N TYR A 4 7.82 -25.31 -16.00
CA TYR A 4 8.01 -24.58 -14.75
C TYR A 4 9.43 -24.04 -14.70
N TRP A 5 9.61 -22.77 -14.36
CA TRP A 5 10.91 -22.12 -14.46
C TRP A 5 11.13 -21.02 -13.44
N ASP A 6 12.41 -20.77 -13.12
CA ASP A 6 12.88 -19.74 -12.18
C ASP A 6 14.25 -19.24 -12.60
N ILE A 7 14.60 -17.99 -12.27
CA ILE A 7 15.85 -17.33 -12.65
C ILE A 7 16.49 -16.66 -11.47
N GLU A 8 17.74 -16.98 -11.18
CA GLU A 8 18.56 -16.27 -10.20
C GLU A 8 19.49 -15.27 -10.87
N THR A 9 19.45 -14.02 -10.40
CA THR A 9 20.10 -12.88 -11.06
C THR A 9 20.99 -12.08 -10.11
N TYR A 10 21.83 -11.22 -10.70
CA TYR A 10 22.58 -10.19 -9.99
C TYR A 10 22.52 -8.84 -10.70
N SER A 11 22.70 -7.73 -9.96
CA SER A 11 22.70 -6.37 -10.50
C SER A 11 23.38 -5.38 -9.57
N GLN A 12 23.84 -4.26 -10.10
CA GLN A 12 24.27 -3.10 -9.33
C GLN A 12 23.08 -2.26 -8.83
N VAL A 13 21.89 -2.42 -9.43
CA VAL A 13 20.68 -1.73 -8.99
C VAL A 13 19.82 -2.62 -8.09
N SER A 14 19.06 -2.00 -7.21
CA SER A 14 18.19 -2.70 -6.27
C SER A 14 16.84 -2.99 -6.90
N LEU A 15 16.48 -4.27 -7.02
CA LEU A 15 15.16 -4.71 -7.48
C LEU A 15 14.02 -4.09 -6.65
N LYS A 16 14.19 -4.01 -5.33
CA LYS A 16 13.18 -3.44 -4.42
C LYS A 16 12.94 -1.95 -4.65
N GLU A 17 13.99 -1.20 -5.03
CA GLU A 17 13.92 0.25 -5.20
C GLU A 17 13.57 0.67 -6.62
N ARG A 18 13.87 -0.16 -7.62
CA ARG A 18 13.73 0.16 -9.04
C ARG A 18 12.60 -0.60 -9.75
N GLY A 19 12.11 -1.71 -9.15
CA GLY A 19 11.16 -2.61 -9.80
C GLY A 19 11.79 -3.52 -10.85
N ALA A 20 11.03 -4.53 -11.27
CA ALA A 20 11.53 -5.59 -12.17
C ALA A 20 11.96 -5.06 -13.54
N HIS A 21 11.23 -4.11 -14.12
CA HIS A 21 11.51 -3.62 -15.48
C HIS A 21 12.80 -2.79 -15.54
N VAL A 22 12.98 -1.84 -14.62
CA VAL A 22 14.22 -1.03 -14.57
C VAL A 22 15.41 -1.90 -14.17
N TYR A 23 15.21 -2.84 -13.24
CA TYR A 23 16.24 -3.81 -12.86
C TYR A 23 16.68 -4.65 -14.06
N ALA A 24 15.75 -5.22 -14.83
CA ALA A 24 16.04 -6.08 -15.97
C ALA A 24 16.71 -5.34 -17.14
N SER A 25 16.38 -4.06 -17.34
CA SER A 25 16.97 -3.23 -18.42
C SER A 25 18.33 -2.65 -18.06
N ASP A 26 18.75 -2.71 -16.79
CA ASP A 26 20.05 -2.20 -16.37
C ASP A 26 21.19 -3.04 -16.97
N PRO A 27 22.22 -2.42 -17.57
CA PRO A 27 23.33 -3.13 -18.22
C PRO A 27 24.14 -3.99 -17.27
N THR A 28 24.11 -3.72 -15.97
CA THR A 28 24.82 -4.48 -14.93
C THR A 28 24.07 -5.72 -14.46
N THR A 29 22.80 -5.88 -14.88
CA THR A 29 22.01 -7.06 -14.52
C THR A 29 22.41 -8.27 -15.36
N GLY A 30 22.70 -9.38 -14.71
CA GLY A 30 23.04 -10.64 -15.32
C GLY A 30 22.37 -11.82 -14.64
N ILE A 31 22.58 -13.01 -15.19
CA ILE A 31 21.99 -14.26 -14.73
C ILE A 31 23.08 -15.15 -14.11
N HIS A 32 22.78 -15.71 -12.93
CA HIS A 32 23.57 -16.79 -12.35
C HIS A 32 23.14 -18.15 -12.90
N PHE A 33 21.85 -18.43 -12.80
CA PHE A 33 21.22 -19.68 -13.21
C PHE A 33 19.83 -19.41 -13.79
N PHE A 34 19.47 -20.23 -14.77
CA PHE A 34 18.11 -20.40 -15.24
C PHE A 34 17.76 -21.88 -15.10
N CYS A 35 16.77 -22.19 -14.25
CA CYS A 35 16.35 -23.55 -13.98
C CYS A 35 14.94 -23.79 -14.51
N TRP A 36 14.67 -24.97 -15.10
CA TRP A 36 13.33 -25.32 -15.61
C TRP A 36 13.08 -26.81 -15.54
N ALA A 37 11.81 -27.21 -15.57
CA ALA A 37 11.35 -28.59 -15.71
C ALA A 37 10.14 -28.65 -16.64
N ILE A 38 10.05 -29.69 -17.45
CA ILE A 38 8.88 -29.97 -18.29
C ILE A 38 7.99 -30.94 -17.54
N ASP A 39 6.73 -30.64 -17.37
CA ASP A 39 5.75 -31.42 -16.63
C ASP A 39 6.37 -32.03 -15.34
N ASP A 40 6.55 -33.34 -15.25
CA ASP A 40 7.11 -34.03 -14.08
C ASP A 40 8.60 -34.37 -14.21
N ASP A 41 9.27 -33.95 -15.27
CA ASP A 41 10.68 -34.22 -15.49
C ASP A 41 11.59 -33.64 -14.41
N GLU A 42 12.83 -34.10 -14.37
CA GLU A 42 13.88 -33.55 -13.51
C GLU A 42 14.17 -32.07 -13.86
N VAL A 43 14.47 -31.27 -12.85
CA VAL A 43 14.79 -29.85 -13.05
C VAL A 43 16.16 -29.75 -13.71
N GLN A 44 16.20 -29.09 -14.85
CA GLN A 44 17.39 -28.80 -15.63
C GLN A 44 17.93 -27.38 -15.29
N THR A 45 19.17 -27.13 -15.68
CA THR A 45 19.85 -25.85 -15.46
C THR A 45 20.56 -25.40 -16.71
N TRP A 46 20.36 -24.12 -17.07
CA TRP A 46 21.13 -23.40 -18.07
C TRP A 46 21.98 -22.32 -17.38
N ARG A 47 23.15 -22.06 -17.94
CA ARG A 47 24.08 -21.02 -17.49
C ARG A 47 24.48 -20.13 -18.65
N PRO A 48 24.85 -18.87 -18.43
CA PRO A 48 25.41 -18.03 -19.46
C PRO A 48 26.62 -18.71 -20.16
N GLY A 49 26.49 -18.86 -21.47
CA GLY A 49 27.46 -19.59 -22.28
C GLY A 49 27.00 -20.98 -22.78
N ASP A 50 25.98 -21.54 -22.14
CA ASP A 50 25.35 -22.76 -22.63
C ASP A 50 24.49 -22.47 -23.89
N PRO A 51 24.29 -23.43 -24.80
CA PRO A 51 23.35 -23.29 -25.91
C PRO A 51 21.91 -23.13 -25.38
N VAL A 52 21.07 -22.42 -26.14
CA VAL A 52 19.64 -22.32 -25.83
C VAL A 52 19.03 -23.71 -25.83
N PRO A 53 18.34 -24.14 -24.77
CA PRO A 53 17.77 -25.47 -24.71
C PRO A 53 16.73 -25.70 -25.80
N ALA A 54 16.75 -26.90 -26.41
CA ALA A 54 15.88 -27.26 -27.53
C ALA A 54 14.37 -27.12 -27.21
N SER A 55 13.97 -27.28 -25.93
CA SER A 55 12.61 -27.07 -25.46
C SER A 55 12.13 -25.64 -25.61
N PHE A 56 13.04 -24.68 -25.76
CA PHE A 56 12.70 -23.25 -25.96
C PHE A 56 12.69 -22.84 -27.44
N ALA A 57 13.04 -23.73 -28.39
CA ALA A 57 13.07 -23.38 -29.81
C ALA A 57 11.69 -23.00 -30.38
N ASP A 58 10.61 -23.60 -29.85
CA ASP A 58 9.23 -23.28 -30.20
C ASP A 58 8.42 -23.09 -28.92
N PRO A 59 8.37 -21.87 -28.37
CA PRO A 59 7.64 -21.59 -27.13
C PRO A 59 6.12 -21.79 -27.23
N THR A 60 5.55 -21.79 -28.44
CA THR A 60 4.09 -21.95 -28.62
C THR A 60 3.57 -23.32 -28.21
N ARG A 61 4.46 -24.33 -28.11
CA ARG A 61 4.12 -25.69 -27.72
C ARG A 61 3.89 -25.88 -26.21
N TYR A 62 4.23 -24.91 -25.41
CA TYR A 62 4.26 -25.03 -23.96
C TYR A 62 3.48 -23.88 -23.28
N ILE A 63 3.01 -24.13 -22.07
CA ILE A 63 2.62 -23.09 -21.13
C ILE A 63 3.80 -22.89 -20.15
N PHE A 64 4.30 -21.69 -20.06
CA PHE A 64 5.42 -21.32 -19.19
C PHE A 64 4.90 -20.78 -17.87
N VAL A 65 5.17 -21.48 -16.78
CA VAL A 65 4.72 -21.14 -15.43
C VAL A 65 5.90 -20.71 -14.58
N SER A 66 5.89 -19.47 -14.13
CA SER A 66 6.84 -18.98 -13.12
C SER A 66 6.13 -18.61 -11.82
N ASP A 67 6.90 -18.40 -10.76
CA ASP A 67 6.29 -18.01 -9.48
C ASP A 67 5.79 -16.57 -9.53
N ASN A 68 6.61 -15.62 -9.89
CA ASN A 68 6.27 -14.20 -10.01
C ASN A 68 6.57 -13.69 -11.42
N TRP A 69 5.71 -14.03 -12.36
CA TRP A 69 5.92 -13.78 -13.78
C TRP A 69 6.30 -12.35 -14.17
N GLU A 70 5.98 -11.35 -13.36
CA GLU A 70 6.38 -9.97 -13.60
C GLU A 70 7.91 -9.80 -13.64
N PHE A 71 8.60 -10.50 -12.73
CA PHE A 71 10.05 -10.50 -12.68
C PHE A 71 10.64 -11.34 -13.80
N GLU A 72 10.20 -12.60 -13.91
CA GLU A 72 10.75 -13.54 -14.89
C GLU A 72 10.52 -13.07 -16.32
N ARG A 73 9.35 -12.48 -16.62
CA ARG A 73 9.05 -11.88 -17.93
C ARG A 73 9.97 -10.72 -18.26
N ALA A 74 10.23 -9.84 -17.30
CA ALA A 74 11.15 -8.72 -17.50
C ALA A 74 12.58 -9.21 -17.77
N ILE A 75 13.07 -10.18 -17.00
CA ILE A 75 14.40 -10.79 -17.20
C ILE A 75 14.45 -11.53 -18.54
N HIS A 76 13.43 -12.33 -18.86
CA HIS A 76 13.36 -13.04 -20.13
C HIS A 76 13.45 -12.09 -21.32
N ALA A 77 12.60 -11.05 -21.35
CA ALA A 77 12.54 -10.11 -22.48
C ALA A 77 13.81 -9.26 -22.60
N GLN A 78 14.40 -8.79 -21.49
CA GLN A 78 15.53 -7.87 -21.55
C GLN A 78 16.89 -8.57 -21.57
N ILE A 79 17.00 -9.77 -21.04
CA ILE A 79 18.28 -10.44 -20.91
C ILE A 79 18.30 -11.74 -21.74
N LEU A 80 17.42 -12.70 -21.50
CA LEU A 80 17.44 -13.98 -22.23
C LEU A 80 17.24 -13.79 -23.74
N VAL A 81 16.22 -13.01 -24.14
CA VAL A 81 15.97 -12.74 -25.56
C VAL A 81 17.06 -11.88 -26.17
N LYS A 82 17.38 -10.73 -25.58
CA LYS A 82 18.27 -9.74 -26.20
C LYS A 82 19.76 -10.11 -26.17
N ARG A 83 20.21 -10.83 -25.14
CA ARG A 83 21.64 -11.11 -24.94
C ARG A 83 22.03 -12.56 -25.21
N TYR A 84 21.08 -13.50 -25.04
CA TYR A 84 21.37 -14.94 -25.16
C TYR A 84 20.57 -15.63 -26.25
N GLY A 85 19.74 -14.91 -27.02
CA GLY A 85 19.09 -15.44 -28.23
C GLY A 85 17.91 -16.39 -27.94
N PHE A 86 17.35 -16.39 -26.72
CA PHE A 86 16.12 -17.13 -26.47
C PHE A 86 14.98 -16.56 -27.30
N PRO A 87 14.06 -17.38 -27.81
CA PRO A 87 12.86 -16.92 -28.46
C PRO A 87 11.95 -16.15 -27.47
N PRO A 88 11.21 -15.13 -27.90
CA PRO A 88 10.19 -14.49 -27.07
C PRO A 88 9.05 -15.48 -26.80
N ILE A 89 8.59 -15.54 -25.54
CA ILE A 89 7.45 -16.36 -25.15
C ILE A 89 6.19 -15.53 -25.31
N PRO A 90 5.21 -15.94 -26.18
CA PRO A 90 3.93 -15.26 -26.30
C PRO A 90 3.21 -15.16 -24.95
N ILE A 91 2.47 -14.07 -24.70
CA ILE A 91 1.84 -13.85 -23.40
C ILE A 91 0.76 -14.88 -23.09
N GLU A 92 0.04 -15.32 -24.08
CA GLU A 92 -0.97 -16.38 -24.01
C GLU A 92 -0.39 -17.73 -23.56
N ASN A 93 0.90 -17.95 -23.81
CA ASN A 93 1.66 -19.12 -23.41
C ASN A 93 2.31 -18.99 -22.02
N GLN A 94 1.99 -17.97 -21.24
CA GLN A 94 2.56 -17.73 -19.91
C GLN A 94 1.50 -17.85 -18.83
N ASP A 95 1.88 -18.29 -17.64
CA ASP A 95 1.03 -18.30 -16.44
C ASP A 95 1.85 -18.01 -15.18
N CYS A 96 1.15 -17.66 -14.10
CA CYS A 96 1.77 -17.22 -12.84
C CYS A 96 1.20 -18.00 -11.65
N ALA A 97 2.05 -18.80 -11.00
CA ALA A 97 1.65 -19.56 -9.81
C ALA A 97 1.22 -18.64 -8.65
N GLN A 98 1.89 -17.51 -8.46
CA GLN A 98 1.54 -16.51 -7.44
C GLN A 98 0.16 -15.89 -7.70
N ARG A 99 -0.15 -15.50 -8.94
CA ARG A 99 -1.46 -14.88 -9.26
C ARG A 99 -2.60 -15.86 -9.10
N ARG A 100 -2.37 -17.11 -9.52
CA ARG A 100 -3.33 -18.21 -9.32
C ARG A 100 -3.59 -18.44 -7.84
N ALA A 101 -2.55 -18.47 -7.01
CA ALA A 101 -2.70 -18.61 -5.57
C ALA A 101 -3.47 -17.42 -4.94
N LEU A 102 -3.15 -16.19 -5.33
CA LEU A 102 -3.85 -14.99 -4.87
C LEU A 102 -5.33 -14.98 -5.26
N ALA A 103 -5.69 -15.48 -6.44
CA ALA A 103 -7.09 -15.60 -6.87
C ALA A 103 -7.89 -16.52 -5.94
N HIS A 104 -7.22 -17.49 -5.32
CA HIS A 104 -7.79 -18.41 -4.32
C HIS A 104 -7.53 -18.00 -2.87
N ALA A 105 -7.13 -16.73 -2.63
CA ALA A 105 -6.82 -16.16 -1.32
C ALA A 105 -5.66 -16.84 -0.57
N PHE A 106 -4.78 -17.59 -1.27
CA PHE A 106 -3.54 -18.14 -0.70
C PHE A 106 -2.37 -17.15 -0.77
N PRO A 107 -1.32 -17.34 0.06
CA PRO A 107 -0.19 -16.42 0.11
C PRO A 107 0.56 -16.28 -1.23
N ALA A 108 0.99 -15.04 -1.53
CA ALA A 108 1.82 -14.75 -2.69
C ALA A 108 3.23 -15.37 -2.58
N GLU A 109 3.79 -15.37 -1.38
CA GLU A 109 5.15 -15.83 -1.10
C GLU A 109 5.22 -17.36 -1.15
N VAL A 110 6.11 -17.93 -1.98
CA VAL A 110 6.14 -19.35 -2.29
C VAL A 110 6.31 -20.26 -1.07
N GLY A 111 7.15 -19.88 -0.10
CA GLY A 111 7.36 -20.68 1.10
C GLY A 111 6.12 -20.76 1.98
N LEU A 112 5.50 -19.60 2.23
CA LEU A 112 4.27 -19.51 3.02
C LEU A 112 3.08 -20.15 2.29
N ARG A 113 3.05 -20.03 0.97
CA ARG A 113 2.06 -20.72 0.11
C ARG A 113 2.18 -22.24 0.20
N CYS A 114 3.39 -22.78 0.06
CA CYS A 114 3.62 -24.21 0.21
C CYS A 114 3.24 -24.71 1.61
N GLU A 115 3.58 -23.95 2.65
CA GLU A 115 3.18 -24.26 4.03
C GLU A 115 1.65 -24.29 4.17
N SER A 116 0.95 -23.26 3.66
CA SER A 116 -0.51 -23.17 3.72
C SER A 116 -1.24 -24.25 2.92
N LEU A 117 -0.58 -24.81 1.90
CA LEU A 117 -1.06 -25.93 1.08
C LEU A 117 -0.67 -27.31 1.65
N GLY A 118 0.12 -27.37 2.74
CA GLY A 118 0.61 -28.61 3.31
C GLY A 118 1.71 -29.28 2.49
N LEU A 119 2.41 -28.54 1.63
CA LEU A 119 3.48 -29.05 0.77
C LEU A 119 4.83 -29.11 1.52
N PRO A 120 5.73 -30.05 1.19
CA PRO A 120 6.95 -30.29 1.95
C PRO A 120 8.06 -29.25 1.76
N TYR A 121 7.84 -28.23 0.90
CA TYR A 121 8.82 -27.19 0.65
C TYR A 121 9.05 -26.32 1.88
N ARG A 122 10.32 -26.05 2.17
CA ARG A 122 10.75 -25.11 3.22
C ARG A 122 11.88 -24.24 2.70
N LYS A 123 11.82 -22.95 2.95
CA LYS A 123 12.91 -22.02 2.62
C LYS A 123 14.14 -22.30 3.46
N ASP A 124 15.28 -22.40 2.80
CA ASP A 124 16.59 -22.51 3.43
C ASP A 124 17.10 -21.11 3.80
N PRO A 125 17.26 -20.77 5.11
CA PRO A 125 17.78 -19.47 5.54
C PRO A 125 19.21 -19.21 5.08
N GLU A 126 20.04 -20.25 4.92
CA GLU A 126 21.41 -20.12 4.46
C GLU A 126 21.46 -19.80 2.98
N ALA A 127 20.69 -20.50 2.15
CA ALA A 127 20.51 -20.18 0.74
C ALA A 127 19.97 -18.75 0.53
N ARG A 128 19.05 -18.29 1.40
CA ARG A 128 18.57 -16.89 1.37
C ARG A 128 19.68 -15.89 1.66
N ARG A 129 20.56 -16.16 2.63
CA ARG A 129 21.71 -15.31 2.93
C ARG A 129 22.69 -15.29 1.76
N ALA A 130 22.96 -16.44 1.13
CA ALA A 130 23.79 -16.56 -0.06
C ALA A 130 23.22 -15.73 -1.21
N MET A 131 21.93 -15.86 -1.51
CA MET A 131 21.22 -15.05 -2.51
C MET A 131 21.42 -13.55 -2.24
N LEU A 132 21.24 -13.09 -1.00
CA LEU A 132 21.37 -11.68 -0.66
C LEU A 132 22.80 -11.16 -0.82
N ARG A 133 23.82 -12.00 -0.62
CA ARG A 133 25.22 -11.62 -0.87
C ARG A 133 25.53 -11.54 -2.37
N LEU A 134 25.07 -12.52 -3.15
CA LEU A 134 25.36 -12.62 -4.58
C LEU A 134 24.57 -11.63 -5.43
N SER A 135 23.31 -11.32 -5.06
CA SER A 135 22.39 -10.55 -5.90
C SER A 135 22.26 -9.07 -5.51
N ARG A 136 22.75 -8.65 -4.31
CA ARG A 136 22.65 -7.25 -3.89
C ARG A 136 23.78 -6.41 -4.48
N PRO A 137 23.51 -5.14 -4.83
CA PRO A 137 24.54 -4.19 -5.22
C PRO A 137 25.55 -4.03 -4.09
N GLN A 138 26.84 -4.25 -4.41
CA GLN A 138 27.89 -3.95 -3.43
C GLN A 138 28.14 -2.46 -3.37
N THR A 139 27.99 -1.84 -2.20
CA THR A 139 28.36 -0.44 -2.00
C THR A 139 29.89 -0.29 -2.02
N ALA A 140 30.39 0.83 -2.55
CA ALA A 140 31.82 1.12 -2.62
C ALA A 140 32.55 0.97 -1.26
N LYS A 141 31.86 1.18 -0.13
CA LYS A 141 32.37 0.99 1.23
C LYS A 141 32.61 -0.48 1.60
N LYS A 142 31.88 -1.44 0.99
CA LYS A 142 32.02 -2.87 1.27
C LYS A 142 33.11 -3.56 0.43
N ARG A 143 33.62 -2.92 -0.62
CA ARG A 143 34.71 -3.46 -1.48
C ARG A 143 36.09 -3.52 -0.81
N LYS A 144 36.18 -3.31 0.49
CA LYS A 144 37.50 -3.25 1.21
C LYS A 144 38.21 -4.59 1.41
N LYS A 145 37.53 -5.73 1.12
CA LYS A 145 38.22 -7.05 1.10
C LYS A 145 37.86 -7.78 -0.21
N PRO A 146 38.82 -8.40 -0.87
CA PRO A 146 38.54 -9.35 -1.96
C PRO A 146 37.56 -10.40 -1.46
N GLU A 147 36.59 -10.76 -2.31
CA GLU A 147 35.68 -11.88 -2.03
C GLU A 147 36.50 -13.17 -2.00
N ASP A 148 36.35 -13.94 -0.93
CA ASP A 148 36.98 -15.25 -0.85
C ASP A 148 36.35 -16.19 -1.91
N PRO A 149 37.13 -16.71 -2.86
CA PRO A 149 36.63 -17.58 -3.92
C PRO A 149 35.87 -18.80 -3.38
N ALA A 150 36.32 -19.41 -2.28
CA ALA A 150 35.68 -20.58 -1.68
C ALA A 150 34.30 -20.24 -1.08
N VAL A 151 34.17 -19.06 -0.46
CA VAL A 151 32.87 -18.56 0.05
C VAL A 151 31.91 -18.29 -1.11
N ARG A 152 32.41 -17.68 -2.20
CA ARG A 152 31.62 -17.40 -3.39
C ARG A 152 31.12 -18.72 -4.05
N GLU A 153 31.98 -19.71 -4.18
CA GLU A 153 31.63 -21.02 -4.75
C GLU A 153 30.54 -21.72 -3.90
N ARG A 154 30.72 -21.74 -2.58
CA ARG A 154 29.71 -22.27 -1.66
C ARG A 154 28.37 -21.52 -1.80
N ASP A 155 28.41 -20.18 -1.85
CA ASP A 155 27.20 -19.38 -1.98
C ASP A 155 26.50 -19.63 -3.33
N LEU A 156 27.24 -19.79 -4.42
CA LEU A 156 26.70 -20.18 -5.73
C LEU A 156 26.06 -21.57 -5.70
N ALA A 157 26.67 -22.56 -5.01
CA ALA A 157 26.09 -23.89 -4.84
C ALA A 157 24.76 -23.83 -4.05
N LEU A 158 24.69 -23.04 -2.99
CA LEU A 158 23.47 -22.82 -2.22
C LEU A 158 22.39 -22.11 -3.05
N LEU A 159 22.77 -21.11 -3.83
CA LEU A 159 21.87 -20.39 -4.72
C LEU A 159 21.32 -21.30 -5.83
N HIS A 160 22.17 -22.13 -6.41
CA HIS A 160 21.75 -23.13 -7.41
C HIS A 160 20.73 -24.12 -6.82
N LYS A 161 21.04 -24.72 -5.66
CA LYS A 161 20.12 -25.61 -4.95
C LYS A 161 18.77 -24.94 -4.68
N ARG A 162 18.79 -23.63 -4.34
CA ARG A 162 17.58 -22.84 -4.14
C ARG A 162 16.77 -22.72 -5.43
N CYS A 163 17.39 -22.35 -6.57
CA CYS A 163 16.71 -22.23 -7.86
C CYS A 163 16.00 -23.54 -8.26
N LEU A 164 16.70 -24.69 -8.13
CA LEU A 164 16.11 -26.03 -8.37
C LEU A 164 14.88 -26.27 -7.46
N SER A 165 15.00 -25.90 -6.19
CA SER A 165 13.92 -26.07 -5.20
C SER A 165 12.74 -25.11 -5.47
N ASP A 166 12.98 -23.87 -5.92
CA ASP A 166 11.94 -22.90 -6.21
C ASP A 166 11.13 -23.33 -7.46
N VAL A 167 11.76 -23.95 -8.51
CA VAL A 167 11.05 -24.60 -9.63
C VAL A 167 10.15 -25.72 -9.14
N ALA A 168 10.68 -26.64 -8.30
CA ALA A 168 9.91 -27.76 -7.75
C ALA A 168 8.72 -27.26 -6.89
N ALA A 169 8.92 -26.22 -6.08
CA ALA A 169 7.89 -25.62 -5.25
C ALA A 169 6.81 -24.90 -6.08
N THR A 170 7.21 -24.22 -7.15
CA THR A 170 6.31 -23.60 -8.12
C THR A 170 5.42 -24.65 -8.77
N ARG A 171 6.00 -25.74 -9.29
CA ARG A 171 5.29 -26.89 -9.85
C ARG A 171 4.30 -27.49 -8.85
N ALA A 172 4.78 -27.84 -7.65
CA ALA A 172 3.96 -28.49 -6.64
C ALA A 172 2.78 -27.59 -6.21
N SER A 173 3.03 -26.28 -5.99
CA SER A 173 1.96 -25.37 -5.60
C SER A 173 0.97 -25.09 -6.74
N TYR A 174 1.45 -24.93 -7.98
CA TYR A 174 0.60 -24.68 -9.14
C TYR A 174 -0.34 -25.86 -9.43
N ASN A 175 0.11 -27.09 -9.24
CA ASN A 175 -0.67 -28.31 -9.44
C ASN A 175 -1.49 -28.73 -8.22
N SER A 176 -1.49 -27.93 -7.16
CA SER A 176 -2.30 -28.22 -5.98
C SER A 176 -3.79 -28.25 -6.32
N PRO A 177 -4.55 -29.28 -5.93
CA PRO A 177 -5.99 -29.34 -6.17
C PRO A 177 -6.80 -28.21 -5.53
N ARG A 178 -6.19 -27.45 -4.59
CA ARG A 178 -6.77 -26.25 -3.99
C ARG A 178 -6.61 -24.99 -4.84
N LEU A 179 -5.75 -25.01 -5.82
CA LEU A 179 -5.51 -23.90 -6.74
C LEU A 179 -6.05 -24.25 -8.13
N GLN A 180 -7.35 -24.28 -8.26
CA GLN A 180 -8.01 -24.58 -9.55
C GLN A 180 -7.61 -23.57 -10.64
N PRO A 181 -7.62 -23.95 -11.92
CA PRO A 181 -7.44 -23.04 -13.04
C PRO A 181 -8.40 -21.85 -12.95
N LEU A 182 -7.93 -20.68 -13.37
CA LEU A 182 -8.81 -19.51 -13.49
C LEU A 182 -9.88 -19.75 -14.55
N ILE A 183 -11.08 -19.23 -14.34
CA ILE A 183 -12.12 -19.21 -15.37
C ILE A 183 -11.63 -18.37 -16.58
N PRO A 184 -12.14 -18.61 -17.79
CA PRO A 184 -11.66 -17.95 -19.02
C PRO A 184 -11.61 -16.42 -18.90
N GLU A 185 -12.62 -15.79 -18.29
CA GLU A 185 -12.73 -14.35 -18.09
C GLU A 185 -11.59 -13.83 -17.18
N GLU A 186 -11.31 -14.54 -16.09
CA GLU A 186 -10.22 -14.19 -15.17
C GLU A 186 -8.85 -14.45 -15.77
N ARG A 187 -8.74 -15.47 -16.62
CA ARG A 187 -7.52 -15.72 -17.40
C ARG A 187 -7.27 -14.56 -18.37
N ALA A 188 -8.30 -14.10 -19.10
CA ALA A 188 -8.19 -12.95 -20.00
C ALA A 188 -7.77 -11.67 -19.23
N GLN A 189 -8.34 -11.47 -18.03
CA GLN A 189 -7.95 -10.35 -17.16
C GLN A 189 -6.49 -10.44 -16.70
N LEU A 190 -6.01 -11.63 -16.38
CA LEU A 190 -4.62 -11.83 -15.98
C LEU A 190 -3.65 -11.48 -17.12
N LEU A 191 -3.96 -11.86 -18.34
CA LEU A 191 -3.17 -11.52 -19.53
C LEU A 191 -3.18 -10.02 -19.78
N LEU A 192 -4.37 -9.42 -19.73
CA LEU A 192 -4.51 -7.98 -19.92
C LEU A 192 -3.79 -7.17 -18.82
N ASP A 193 -3.85 -7.60 -17.55
CA ASP A 193 -3.08 -6.99 -16.45
C ASP A 193 -1.58 -6.96 -16.77
N ALA A 194 -1.06 -8.04 -17.34
CA ALA A 194 0.34 -8.12 -17.72
C ALA A 194 0.70 -7.20 -18.90
N GLU A 195 -0.20 -7.01 -19.86
CA GLU A 195 -0.02 -6.08 -20.97
C GLU A 195 -0.06 -4.62 -20.49
N ILE A 196 -1.04 -4.26 -19.67
CA ILE A 196 -1.17 -2.91 -19.08
C ILE A 196 0.07 -2.59 -18.26
N ASN A 197 0.52 -3.51 -17.40
CA ASN A 197 1.75 -3.34 -16.61
C ASN A 197 3.01 -3.25 -17.49
N GLY A 198 3.07 -4.01 -18.58
CA GLY A 198 4.17 -3.95 -19.56
C GLY A 198 4.19 -2.63 -20.35
N ARG A 199 3.02 -2.11 -20.70
CA ARG A 199 2.85 -0.80 -21.36
C ARG A 199 3.26 0.33 -20.41
N GLY A 200 2.75 0.30 -19.17
CA GLY A 200 3.02 1.27 -18.12
C GLY A 200 2.48 2.66 -18.42
N ILE A 201 2.57 3.56 -17.45
CA ILE A 201 2.20 4.97 -17.57
C ILE A 201 3.42 5.88 -17.48
N ARG A 202 3.44 6.98 -18.23
CA ARG A 202 4.58 7.88 -18.27
C ARG A 202 4.63 8.77 -17.02
N ALA A 203 5.82 8.87 -16.43
CA ALA A 203 6.11 9.78 -15.32
C ALA A 203 6.42 11.20 -15.86
N ASN A 204 5.88 12.19 -15.19
CA ASN A 204 6.23 13.60 -15.39
C ASN A 204 7.55 13.92 -14.65
N ILE A 205 8.68 13.62 -15.30
CA ILE A 205 10.01 13.77 -14.67
C ILE A 205 10.27 15.19 -14.19
N PRO A 206 10.00 16.27 -14.97
CA PRO A 206 10.20 17.65 -14.50
C PRO A 206 9.43 17.95 -13.21
N PHE A 207 8.15 17.54 -13.12
CA PHE A 207 7.34 17.74 -11.91
C PHE A 207 7.91 16.97 -10.71
N LEU A 208 8.29 15.70 -10.89
CA LEU A 208 8.84 14.87 -9.83
C LEU A 208 10.18 15.39 -9.31
N GLU A 209 11.05 15.90 -10.19
CA GLU A 209 12.32 16.52 -9.80
C GLU A 209 12.10 17.83 -9.05
N ALA A 210 11.18 18.67 -9.52
CA ALA A 210 10.81 19.91 -8.85
C ALA A 210 10.22 19.63 -7.45
N MET A 211 9.31 18.67 -7.34
CA MET A 211 8.75 18.22 -6.06
C MET A 211 9.84 17.69 -5.11
N ARG A 212 10.77 16.88 -5.62
CA ARG A 212 11.90 16.38 -4.83
C ARG A 212 12.77 17.52 -4.31
N THR A 213 13.06 18.51 -5.15
CA THR A 213 13.87 19.68 -4.82
C THR A 213 13.19 20.52 -3.74
N LEU A 214 11.91 20.86 -3.91
CA LEU A 214 11.11 21.56 -2.91
C LEU A 214 11.08 20.80 -1.58
N ALA A 215 10.87 19.50 -1.64
CA ALA A 215 10.79 18.64 -0.47
C ALA A 215 12.11 18.57 0.33
N VAL A 216 13.25 18.52 -0.35
CA VAL A 216 14.57 18.56 0.29
C VAL A 216 14.80 19.93 0.94
N LYS A 217 14.47 21.02 0.23
CA LYS A 217 14.59 22.39 0.73
C LYS A 217 13.75 22.59 2.00
N GLU A 218 12.46 22.23 1.96
CA GLU A 218 11.55 22.34 3.10
C GLU A 218 12.01 21.50 4.29
N ARG A 219 12.46 20.28 4.04
CA ARG A 219 12.97 19.40 5.10
C ARG A 219 14.21 19.97 5.78
N ASN A 220 15.13 20.55 5.02
CA ASN A 220 16.32 21.19 5.58
C ASN A 220 15.95 22.39 6.46
N ALA A 221 15.01 23.22 6.01
CA ALA A 221 14.50 24.34 6.80
C ALA A 221 13.82 23.87 8.09
N VAL A 222 12.94 22.85 8.01
CA VAL A 222 12.31 22.24 9.18
C VAL A 222 13.33 21.64 10.15
N ASN A 223 14.32 20.92 9.66
CA ASN A 223 15.35 20.33 10.51
C ASN A 223 16.23 21.40 11.20
N ALA A 224 16.58 22.47 10.49
CA ALA A 224 17.31 23.60 11.06
C ALA A 224 16.49 24.24 12.20
N ARG A 225 15.20 24.48 11.98
CA ARG A 225 14.32 25.09 12.98
C ARG A 225 14.06 24.16 14.18
N LEU A 226 13.91 22.84 13.96
CA LEU A 226 13.83 21.86 15.06
C LEU A 226 15.12 21.85 15.90
N ASN A 227 16.27 21.91 15.25
CA ASN A 227 17.56 21.96 15.92
C ASN A 227 17.71 23.24 16.77
N GLU A 228 17.32 24.37 16.23
CA GLU A 228 17.32 25.66 16.93
C GLU A 228 16.35 25.63 18.13
N LEU A 229 15.08 25.25 17.90
CA LEU A 229 14.03 25.22 18.93
C LEU A 229 14.37 24.27 20.08
N SER A 230 15.06 23.17 19.80
CA SER A 230 15.45 22.15 20.80
C SER A 230 16.88 22.29 21.31
N VAL A 231 17.56 23.40 21.01
CA VAL A 231 18.96 23.66 21.41
C VAL A 231 19.88 22.47 21.05
N GLY A 232 19.72 21.91 19.83
CA GLY A 232 20.56 20.83 19.34
C GLY A 232 20.05 19.40 19.59
N VAL A 233 19.05 19.22 20.43
CA VAL A 233 18.54 17.86 20.80
C VAL A 233 17.80 17.19 19.66
N ILE A 234 17.00 17.93 18.90
CA ILE A 234 16.20 17.40 17.77
C ILE A 234 16.78 17.93 16.45
N THR A 235 17.61 17.15 15.80
CA THR A 235 18.31 17.54 14.56
C THR A 235 17.61 17.09 13.28
N SER A 236 16.54 16.28 13.40
CA SER A 236 15.80 15.77 12.27
C SER A 236 14.34 15.48 12.62
N VAL A 237 13.46 15.80 11.68
CA VAL A 237 12.04 15.47 11.74
C VAL A 237 11.76 13.95 11.83
N ASP A 238 12.72 13.10 11.49
CA ASP A 238 12.61 11.64 11.63
C ASP A 238 12.87 11.14 13.05
N GLN A 239 13.36 11.97 13.95
CA GLN A 239 13.54 11.63 15.37
C GLN A 239 12.21 11.67 16.12
N VAL A 240 11.25 10.82 15.68
CA VAL A 240 9.86 10.77 16.16
C VAL A 240 9.79 10.61 17.68
N THR A 241 10.65 9.75 18.26
CA THR A 241 10.70 9.52 19.71
C THR A 241 11.10 10.80 20.44
N ARG A 242 12.17 11.47 20.02
CA ARG A 242 12.64 12.71 20.66
C ARG A 242 11.60 13.84 20.60
N ILE A 243 10.93 14.00 19.45
CA ILE A 243 9.84 14.99 19.31
C ILE A 243 8.69 14.65 20.26
N LYS A 244 8.27 13.39 20.31
CA LYS A 244 7.21 12.93 21.21
C LYS A 244 7.58 13.17 22.68
N ASP A 245 8.79 12.83 23.06
CA ASP A 245 9.29 12.96 24.43
C ASP A 245 9.37 14.44 24.84
N ALA A 246 9.81 15.34 23.95
CA ALA A 246 9.82 16.78 24.18
C ALA A 246 8.39 17.35 24.40
N VAL A 247 7.41 16.87 23.63
CA VAL A 247 5.99 17.22 23.80
C VAL A 247 5.44 16.67 25.11
N ASN A 248 5.74 15.43 25.47
CA ASN A 248 5.27 14.80 26.70
C ASN A 248 5.87 15.43 27.95
N ALA A 249 7.13 15.84 27.90
CA ALA A 249 7.80 16.57 28.99
C ALA A 249 7.13 17.92 29.33
N ARG A 250 6.33 18.46 28.38
CA ARG A 250 5.54 19.67 28.57
C ARG A 250 4.08 19.40 28.95
N GLY A 251 3.79 18.20 29.49
CA GLY A 251 2.50 17.84 30.08
C GLY A 251 1.49 17.20 29.12
N HIS A 252 1.91 16.80 27.91
CA HIS A 252 1.04 16.14 26.94
C HIS A 252 1.30 14.62 26.91
N ALA A 253 0.28 13.79 27.07
CA ALA A 253 0.40 12.33 27.10
C ALA A 253 0.26 11.72 25.68
N MET A 254 1.15 12.08 24.75
CA MET A 254 1.12 11.54 23.38
C MET A 254 1.75 10.15 23.31
N THR A 255 1.00 9.17 22.82
CA THR A 255 1.51 7.81 22.52
C THR A 255 2.07 7.69 21.10
N SER A 256 1.61 8.55 20.17
CA SER A 256 2.05 8.56 18.78
C SER A 256 2.02 9.98 18.19
N LEU A 257 2.81 10.22 17.13
CA LEU A 257 2.77 11.45 16.32
C LEU A 257 2.00 11.23 15.00
N ASN A 258 0.94 10.42 15.03
CA ASN A 258 0.05 10.30 13.88
C ASN A 258 -0.83 11.56 13.73
N LYS A 259 -1.40 11.76 12.53
CA LYS A 259 -2.18 12.96 12.19
C LYS A 259 -3.27 13.25 13.24
N ARG A 260 -4.00 12.22 13.69
CA ARG A 260 -5.10 12.36 14.66
C ARG A 260 -4.61 12.78 16.05
N SER A 261 -3.53 12.16 16.57
CA SER A 261 -2.97 12.52 17.87
C SER A 261 -2.41 13.94 17.85
N VAL A 262 -1.75 14.33 16.76
CA VAL A 262 -1.22 15.68 16.60
C VAL A 262 -2.36 16.71 16.52
N ALA A 263 -3.39 16.45 15.71
CA ALA A 263 -4.56 17.34 15.61
C ALA A 263 -5.28 17.50 16.95
N ALA A 264 -5.47 16.40 17.69
CA ALA A 264 -6.09 16.44 19.02
C ALA A 264 -5.28 17.28 20.01
N THR A 265 -3.94 17.15 20.02
CA THR A 265 -3.10 17.95 20.91
C THR A 265 -3.13 19.43 20.53
N LEU A 266 -3.07 19.75 19.24
CA LEU A 266 -3.15 21.14 18.76
C LEU A 266 -4.50 21.81 19.07
N ALA A 267 -5.60 21.06 19.08
CA ALA A 267 -6.93 21.54 19.41
C ALA A 267 -7.12 21.91 20.90
N HIS A 268 -6.24 21.40 21.80
CA HIS A 268 -6.26 21.70 23.23
C HIS A 268 -5.39 22.90 23.61
N ASP A 269 -5.06 23.73 22.65
CA ASP A 269 -4.28 24.98 22.82
C ASP A 269 -2.98 24.79 23.60
N PRO A 270 -2.02 23.95 23.08
CA PRO A 270 -0.75 23.71 23.73
C PRO A 270 0.12 24.98 23.78
N ASP A 271 1.13 24.97 24.64
CA ASP A 271 2.12 26.04 24.65
C ASP A 271 2.78 26.23 23.27
N GLU A 272 3.36 27.41 23.04
CA GLU A 272 3.90 27.80 21.73
C GLU A 272 4.98 26.83 21.22
N VAL A 273 5.84 26.32 22.10
CA VAL A 273 6.90 25.37 21.70
C VAL A 273 6.32 24.04 21.25
N VAL A 274 5.31 23.52 21.97
CA VAL A 274 4.63 22.28 21.57
C VAL A 274 3.90 22.47 20.24
N ARG A 275 3.22 23.61 20.09
CA ARG A 275 2.55 23.97 18.84
C ARG A 275 3.54 23.98 17.68
N GLU A 276 4.67 24.65 17.84
CA GLU A 276 5.69 24.75 16.81
C GLU A 276 6.34 23.39 16.52
N LEU A 277 6.73 22.59 17.53
CA LEU A 277 7.25 21.23 17.35
C LEU A 277 6.32 20.34 16.53
N LEU A 278 5.04 20.35 16.85
CA LEU A 278 4.05 19.53 16.15
C LEU A 278 3.78 20.04 14.73
N THR A 279 3.74 21.35 14.52
CA THR A 279 3.60 21.98 13.19
C THR A 279 4.82 21.66 12.31
N LEU A 280 6.03 21.81 12.82
CA LEU A 280 7.26 21.46 12.12
C LEU A 280 7.30 19.97 11.78
N ARG A 281 6.85 19.11 12.72
CA ARG A 281 6.73 17.66 12.45
C ARG A 281 5.75 17.37 11.32
N GLN A 282 4.60 18.04 11.27
CA GLN A 282 3.65 17.88 10.16
C GLN A 282 4.28 18.34 8.83
N ARG A 283 4.88 19.53 8.81
CA ARG A 283 5.54 20.12 7.62
C ARG A 283 6.66 19.23 7.07
N GLY A 284 7.52 18.67 7.92
CA GLY A 284 8.65 17.86 7.49
C GLY A 284 8.33 16.39 7.15
N ALA A 285 7.14 15.90 7.49
CA ALA A 285 6.76 14.49 7.37
C ALA A 285 5.95 14.14 6.12
N TYR A 286 5.81 15.04 5.16
CA TYR A 286 5.00 14.78 3.96
C TYR A 286 5.42 13.52 3.21
N ALA A 287 4.46 12.62 3.02
CA ALA A 287 4.65 11.37 2.27
C ALA A 287 5.02 11.62 0.79
N SER A 288 4.64 12.78 0.25
CA SER A 288 4.94 13.23 -1.10
C SER A 288 6.44 13.25 -1.44
N VAL A 289 7.31 13.57 -0.46
CA VAL A 289 8.78 13.50 -0.64
C VAL A 289 9.24 12.09 -1.01
N ARG A 290 8.74 11.10 -0.26
CA ARG A 290 9.07 9.69 -0.50
C ARG A 290 8.45 9.19 -1.79
N MET A 291 7.27 9.70 -2.15
CA MET A 291 6.57 9.37 -3.40
C MET A 291 7.39 9.85 -4.59
N ALA A 292 7.79 11.12 -4.68
CA ALA A 292 8.57 11.65 -5.80
C ALA A 292 9.87 10.87 -6.02
N LYS A 293 10.66 10.62 -4.94
CA LYS A 293 11.87 9.79 -5.00
C LYS A 293 11.59 8.38 -5.53
N ARG A 294 10.48 7.78 -5.10
CA ARG A 294 10.08 6.43 -5.51
C ARG A 294 9.70 6.39 -6.97
N LEU A 295 8.85 7.30 -7.45
CA LEU A 295 8.41 7.33 -8.84
C LEU A 295 9.57 7.57 -9.81
N LEU A 296 10.50 8.48 -9.47
CA LEU A 296 11.74 8.67 -10.21
C LEU A 296 12.60 7.40 -10.29
N ALA A 297 12.61 6.62 -9.21
CA ALA A 297 13.38 5.37 -9.19
C ALA A 297 12.75 4.26 -10.06
N PHE A 298 11.42 4.22 -10.17
CA PHE A 298 10.68 3.24 -10.98
C PHE A 298 10.51 3.67 -12.44
N ALA A 299 10.72 4.93 -12.77
CA ALA A 299 10.64 5.41 -14.16
C ALA A 299 11.79 4.83 -14.99
N ASP A 300 11.44 4.24 -16.12
CA ASP A 300 12.42 3.73 -17.10
C ASP A 300 13.22 4.92 -17.68
N PRO A 301 14.55 4.88 -17.66
CA PRO A 301 15.36 6.00 -18.15
C PRO A 301 15.21 6.27 -19.65
N ASN A 302 14.71 5.31 -20.45
CA ASN A 302 14.62 5.45 -21.90
C ASN A 302 13.32 6.15 -22.33
N ASP A 303 12.18 5.85 -21.68
CA ASP A 303 10.87 6.39 -22.09
C ASP A 303 10.06 7.03 -20.94
N SER A 304 10.64 7.07 -19.75
CA SER A 304 10.04 7.62 -18.53
C SER A 304 8.78 6.87 -18.07
N ARG A 305 8.51 5.65 -18.56
CA ARG A 305 7.33 4.87 -18.14
C ARG A 305 7.58 4.10 -16.85
N ILE A 306 6.59 4.11 -15.99
CA ILE A 306 6.52 3.27 -14.79
C ILE A 306 5.76 2.01 -15.16
N ARG A 307 6.45 0.88 -15.15
CA ARG A 307 5.94 -0.45 -15.47
C ARG A 307 5.85 -1.32 -14.21
N GLY A 308 5.06 -2.41 -14.27
CA GLY A 308 4.90 -3.31 -13.13
C GLY A 308 4.29 -2.63 -11.89
N TRP A 309 3.45 -1.64 -12.11
CA TRP A 309 2.86 -0.81 -11.05
C TRP A 309 1.67 -1.48 -10.36
N GLY A 310 1.01 -2.42 -11.04
CA GLY A 310 -0.24 -3.07 -10.61
C GLY A 310 -0.07 -4.55 -10.28
N ARG A 311 -0.89 -5.04 -9.37
CA ARG A 311 -0.99 -6.46 -9.05
C ARG A 311 -2.46 -6.85 -8.94
N ILE A 312 -2.93 -7.65 -9.88
CA ILE A 312 -4.25 -8.28 -9.82
C ILE A 312 -4.33 -9.23 -8.63
N TYR A 313 -5.48 -9.33 -7.98
CA TYR A 313 -5.73 -10.08 -6.73
C TYR A 313 -4.84 -9.61 -5.56
N GLY A 314 -4.37 -8.37 -5.59
CA GLY A 314 -3.51 -7.83 -4.56
C GLY A 314 -4.23 -7.44 -3.26
N ALA A 315 -5.57 -7.49 -3.24
CA ALA A 315 -6.42 -7.25 -2.08
C ALA A 315 -7.56 -8.30 -2.01
N GLY A 316 -8.11 -8.49 -0.80
CA GLY A 316 -8.98 -9.60 -0.45
C GLY A 316 -10.12 -9.95 -1.42
N PRO A 317 -10.96 -9.01 -1.91
CA PRO A 317 -12.04 -9.35 -2.85
C PRO A 317 -11.57 -9.49 -4.32
N GLY A 318 -10.28 -9.66 -4.58
CA GLY A 318 -9.69 -9.76 -5.91
C GLY A 318 -9.32 -8.41 -6.54
N ARG A 319 -9.42 -7.30 -5.80
CA ARG A 319 -9.02 -5.96 -6.25
C ARG A 319 -7.53 -5.89 -6.56
N TRP A 320 -7.15 -4.95 -7.44
CA TRP A 320 -5.75 -4.62 -7.69
C TRP A 320 -5.13 -3.90 -6.50
N SER A 321 -3.85 -4.13 -6.30
CA SER A 321 -3.00 -3.30 -5.43
C SER A 321 -1.85 -2.73 -6.26
N SER A 322 -1.22 -1.67 -5.78
CA SER A 322 -0.06 -1.05 -6.45
C SER A 322 1.18 -1.18 -5.55
N PRO A 323 1.82 -2.36 -5.52
CA PRO A 323 3.08 -2.54 -4.81
C PRO A 323 4.21 -1.77 -5.52
N GLY A 324 5.31 -1.53 -4.83
CA GLY A 324 6.46 -0.82 -5.40
C GLY A 324 6.19 0.69 -5.56
N PRO A 325 5.80 1.19 -6.73
CA PRO A 325 5.61 2.62 -6.97
C PRO A 325 4.44 3.22 -6.20
N GLN A 326 3.43 2.41 -5.81
CA GLN A 326 2.26 2.83 -5.04
C GLN A 326 1.42 3.92 -5.72
N LEU A 327 1.18 3.79 -7.02
CA LEU A 327 0.44 4.77 -7.82
C LEU A 327 -1.01 4.97 -7.34
N HIS A 328 -1.64 3.94 -6.75
CA HIS A 328 -3.00 4.06 -6.18
C HIS A 328 -3.10 5.00 -4.97
N ASN A 329 -1.96 5.45 -4.43
CA ASN A 329 -1.92 6.34 -3.27
C ASN A 329 -1.66 7.81 -3.66
N LEU A 330 -1.69 8.15 -4.94
CA LEU A 330 -1.61 9.53 -5.40
C LEU A 330 -2.87 10.28 -4.96
N LYS A 331 -2.68 11.43 -4.31
CA LYS A 331 -3.79 12.24 -3.81
C LYS A 331 -4.63 12.79 -4.95
N ARG A 332 -5.94 12.87 -4.75
CA ARG A 332 -6.84 13.69 -5.57
C ARG A 332 -6.62 15.16 -5.22
N ASN A 333 -6.87 16.04 -6.17
CA ASN A 333 -6.81 17.50 -5.97
C ASN A 333 -8.14 17.97 -5.36
N ASP A 334 -8.41 17.55 -4.12
CA ASP A 334 -9.67 17.87 -3.44
C ASP A 334 -9.80 19.37 -3.08
N ALA A 335 -8.66 20.09 -3.05
CA ALA A 335 -8.62 21.54 -2.87
C ALA A 335 -8.88 22.34 -4.16
N GLU A 336 -9.05 21.64 -5.30
CA GLU A 336 -9.32 22.25 -6.62
C GLU A 336 -8.24 23.25 -7.04
N TYR A 337 -6.97 23.02 -6.69
CA TYR A 337 -5.86 23.85 -7.11
C TYR A 337 -5.71 23.86 -8.63
N PRO A 338 -5.47 25.04 -9.26
CA PRO A 338 -5.37 25.13 -10.70
C PRO A 338 -4.13 24.42 -11.26
N ALA A 339 -4.26 23.89 -12.47
CA ALA A 339 -3.18 23.18 -13.16
C ALA A 339 -1.93 24.04 -13.39
N SER A 340 -2.07 25.37 -13.47
CA SER A 340 -0.94 26.31 -13.62
C SER A 340 0.08 26.24 -12.48
N LEU A 341 -0.31 25.78 -11.31
CA LEU A 341 0.62 25.59 -10.19
C LEU A 341 1.61 24.44 -10.41
N VAL A 342 1.30 23.50 -11.32
CA VAL A 342 2.25 22.48 -11.76
C VAL A 342 3.41 23.13 -12.51
N ASP A 343 3.12 24.06 -13.42
CA ASP A 343 4.13 24.80 -14.17
C ASP A 343 4.93 25.74 -13.25
N ALA A 344 4.26 26.41 -12.30
CA ALA A 344 4.91 27.22 -11.28
C ALA A 344 5.90 26.40 -10.43
N LEU A 345 5.51 25.18 -10.01
CA LEU A 345 6.40 24.28 -9.27
C LEU A 345 7.61 23.87 -10.12
N ILE A 346 7.39 23.48 -11.37
CA ILE A 346 8.46 23.08 -12.31
C ILE A 346 9.45 24.23 -12.54
N ALA A 347 8.95 25.46 -12.63
CA ALA A 347 9.75 26.66 -12.78
C ALA A 347 10.47 27.09 -11.49
N GLY A 348 10.19 26.46 -10.35
CA GLY A 348 10.73 26.85 -9.04
C GLY A 348 10.12 28.13 -8.48
N ASN A 349 8.98 28.58 -9.01
CA ASN A 349 8.24 29.75 -8.52
C ASN A 349 7.42 29.38 -7.28
N TYR A 350 8.12 29.21 -6.15
CA TYR A 350 7.50 28.83 -4.88
C TYR A 350 6.65 29.97 -4.28
N ALA A 351 6.90 31.22 -4.66
CA ALA A 351 6.09 32.36 -4.25
C ALA A 351 4.64 32.24 -4.78
N GLU A 352 4.46 31.74 -6.00
CA GLU A 352 3.11 31.49 -6.53
C GLU A 352 2.40 30.38 -5.77
N LEU A 353 3.09 29.29 -5.43
CA LEU A 353 2.52 28.22 -4.61
C LEU A 353 2.15 28.73 -3.21
N ALA A 354 2.99 29.61 -2.62
CA ALA A 354 2.76 30.16 -1.29
C ALA A 354 1.47 30.99 -1.19
N ARG A 355 1.01 31.58 -2.29
CA ARG A 355 -0.30 32.26 -2.33
C ARG A 355 -1.49 31.33 -2.11
N TRP A 356 -1.29 30.03 -2.28
CA TRP A 356 -2.30 28.97 -2.11
C TRP A 356 -2.15 28.20 -0.81
N GLY A 357 -1.12 28.49 -0.02
CA GLY A 357 -0.80 27.82 1.22
C GLY A 357 0.65 27.32 1.27
N ASN A 358 0.96 26.41 2.18
CA ASN A 358 2.31 25.84 2.25
C ASN A 358 2.71 25.18 0.91
N PRO A 359 3.82 25.59 0.25
CA PRO A 359 4.17 25.12 -1.08
C PRO A 359 4.28 23.59 -1.20
N LEU A 360 4.78 22.91 -0.16
CA LEU A 360 4.89 21.46 -0.18
C LEU A 360 3.53 20.77 -0.01
N ALA A 361 2.60 21.37 0.76
CA ALA A 361 1.23 20.88 0.88
C ALA A 361 0.48 21.03 -0.44
N VAL A 362 0.59 22.18 -1.11
CA VAL A 362 0.02 22.43 -2.45
C VAL A 362 0.57 21.42 -3.45
N ALA A 363 1.89 21.24 -3.50
CA ALA A 363 2.53 20.25 -4.38
C ALA A 363 2.06 18.80 -4.08
N ALA A 364 1.77 18.49 -2.81
CA ALA A 364 1.26 17.18 -2.42
C ALA A 364 -0.17 16.93 -2.94
N GLU A 365 -1.04 17.92 -2.92
CA GLU A 365 -2.39 17.81 -3.53
C GLU A 365 -2.31 17.60 -5.05
N LEU A 366 -1.36 18.24 -5.72
CA LEU A 366 -1.12 18.09 -7.16
C LEU A 366 -0.38 16.79 -7.53
N SER A 367 -0.23 15.84 -6.61
CA SER A 367 0.60 14.63 -6.82
C SER A 367 0.19 13.75 -8.00
N ARG A 368 -1.06 13.80 -8.47
CA ARG A 368 -1.51 13.13 -9.70
C ARG A 368 -0.83 13.69 -10.96
N ALA A 369 -0.36 14.93 -10.95
CA ALA A 369 0.45 15.51 -12.04
C ALA A 369 1.82 14.81 -12.21
N ALA A 370 2.19 13.91 -11.30
CA ALA A 370 3.35 13.02 -11.45
C ALA A 370 3.24 12.06 -12.64
N LEU A 371 2.04 11.86 -13.18
CA LEU A 371 1.77 11.01 -14.35
C LEU A 371 1.25 11.87 -15.51
N CYS A 372 1.71 11.55 -16.73
CA CYS A 372 1.40 12.34 -17.91
C CYS A 372 1.32 11.48 -19.18
N ALA A 373 0.67 12.00 -20.21
CA ALA A 373 0.68 11.41 -21.53
C ALA A 373 2.05 11.60 -22.22
N LYS A 374 2.34 10.72 -23.18
CA LYS A 374 3.45 10.94 -24.11
C LYS A 374 3.18 12.15 -25.04
N PRO A 375 4.20 12.74 -25.65
CA PRO A 375 4.01 13.87 -26.58
C PRO A 375 2.99 13.56 -27.69
N GLY A 376 2.12 14.53 -28.02
CA GLY A 376 1.05 14.39 -29.01
C GLY A 376 -0.13 13.53 -28.60
N HIS A 377 -0.19 13.12 -27.33
CA HIS A 377 -1.28 12.33 -26.77
C HIS A 377 -1.87 13.03 -25.54
N ILE A 378 -3.07 12.60 -25.19
CA ILE A 378 -3.75 12.97 -23.93
C ILE A 378 -4.09 11.70 -23.15
N LEU A 379 -4.27 11.87 -21.84
CA LEU A 379 -4.92 10.91 -20.98
C LEU A 379 -6.41 11.22 -20.97
N ILE A 380 -7.26 10.20 -21.12
CA ILE A 380 -8.67 10.30 -20.81
C ILE A 380 -8.92 9.40 -19.61
N CYS A 381 -9.42 10.01 -18.53
CA CYS A 381 -9.68 9.38 -17.25
C CYS A 381 -11.20 9.26 -17.09
N VAL A 382 -11.68 8.04 -16.88
CA VAL A 382 -13.11 7.75 -16.67
C VAL A 382 -13.29 6.97 -15.38
N ASP A 383 -14.28 7.38 -14.55
CA ASP A 383 -14.47 6.89 -13.18
C ASP A 383 -15.94 6.49 -12.97
N LEU A 384 -16.18 5.32 -12.35
CA LEU A 384 -17.52 4.85 -11.99
C LEU A 384 -18.00 5.58 -10.73
N GLY A 385 -19.02 6.42 -10.89
CA GLY A 385 -19.55 7.25 -9.81
C GLY A 385 -20.29 6.44 -8.74
N ALA A 386 -19.84 6.54 -7.49
CA ALA A 386 -20.50 5.96 -6.29
C ALA A 386 -20.78 4.44 -6.41
N ILE A 387 -19.90 3.69 -7.03
CA ILE A 387 -20.15 2.26 -7.35
C ILE A 387 -20.39 1.41 -6.11
N GLU A 388 -19.69 1.69 -5.00
CA GLU A 388 -19.86 0.99 -3.71
C GLU A 388 -21.21 1.29 -3.02
N SER A 389 -21.98 2.27 -3.52
CA SER A 389 -23.35 2.56 -3.09
C SER A 389 -24.39 1.99 -4.07
N ARG A 390 -24.08 1.95 -5.37
CA ARG A 390 -24.95 1.41 -6.42
C ARG A 390 -25.10 -0.10 -6.32
N ILE A 391 -23.99 -0.80 -6.15
CA ILE A 391 -23.97 -2.28 -6.11
C ILE A 391 -24.81 -2.83 -4.94
N PRO A 392 -24.66 -2.40 -3.67
CA PRO A 392 -25.50 -2.94 -2.60
C PRO A 392 -26.98 -2.62 -2.80
N ALA A 393 -27.33 -1.45 -3.35
CA ALA A 393 -28.72 -1.14 -3.68
C ALA A 393 -29.30 -2.11 -4.73
N TRP A 394 -28.52 -2.38 -5.78
CA TRP A 394 -28.90 -3.32 -6.84
C TRP A 394 -28.95 -4.77 -6.34
N LEU A 395 -27.92 -5.22 -5.57
CA LEU A 395 -27.85 -6.58 -5.03
C LEU A 395 -29.00 -6.90 -4.08
N SER A 396 -29.39 -5.95 -3.25
CA SER A 396 -30.47 -6.10 -2.26
C SER A 396 -31.84 -5.76 -2.79
N SER A 397 -31.96 -5.20 -4.00
CA SER A 397 -33.22 -4.63 -4.53
C SER A 397 -33.78 -3.48 -3.66
N GLU A 398 -32.91 -2.59 -3.14
CA GLU A 398 -33.31 -1.36 -2.46
C GLU A 398 -33.85 -0.36 -3.50
N GLN A 399 -35.12 -0.55 -3.89
CA GLN A 399 -35.69 0.02 -5.13
C GLN A 399 -35.65 1.55 -5.16
N TRP A 400 -36.01 2.23 -4.07
CA TRP A 400 -35.99 3.68 -4.03
C TRP A 400 -34.60 4.26 -4.37
N LYS A 401 -33.57 3.54 -3.93
CA LYS A 401 -32.18 3.97 -4.14
C LYS A 401 -31.71 3.67 -5.56
N VAL A 402 -32.12 2.54 -6.13
CA VAL A 402 -31.87 2.22 -7.54
C VAL A 402 -32.53 3.27 -8.44
N ASP A 403 -33.75 3.68 -8.15
CA ASP A 403 -34.48 4.68 -8.91
C ASP A 403 -33.88 6.09 -8.73
N ALA A 404 -33.40 6.43 -7.54
CA ALA A 404 -32.67 7.66 -7.27
C ALA A 404 -31.38 7.77 -8.11
N PHE A 405 -30.63 6.67 -8.26
CA PHE A 405 -29.47 6.64 -9.13
C PHE A 405 -29.85 6.82 -10.61
N ARG A 406 -30.89 6.12 -11.08
CA ARG A 406 -31.37 6.25 -12.46
C ARG A 406 -31.79 7.69 -12.79
N GLU A 407 -32.50 8.34 -11.89
CA GLU A 407 -32.95 9.72 -12.08
C GLU A 407 -31.78 10.70 -12.08
N TYR A 408 -30.83 10.53 -11.17
CA TYR A 408 -29.60 11.32 -11.18
C TYR A 408 -28.81 11.15 -12.49
N ASP A 409 -28.60 9.91 -12.93
CA ASP A 409 -27.84 9.62 -14.16
C ASP A 409 -28.54 10.17 -15.40
N ARG A 410 -29.88 10.16 -15.43
CA ARG A 410 -30.69 10.69 -16.52
C ARG A 410 -30.68 12.21 -16.60
N THR A 411 -30.68 12.89 -15.45
CA THR A 411 -30.84 14.36 -15.39
C THR A 411 -29.53 15.10 -15.28
N GLY A 412 -28.52 14.49 -14.65
CA GLY A 412 -27.27 15.17 -14.26
C GLY A 412 -27.50 16.26 -13.19
N ASP A 413 -28.67 16.32 -12.57
CA ASP A 413 -29.00 17.35 -11.59
C ASP A 413 -28.32 17.08 -10.26
N GLU A 414 -27.31 17.89 -9.91
CA GLU A 414 -26.58 17.77 -8.63
C GLU A 414 -27.47 17.90 -7.39
N ARG A 415 -28.65 18.50 -7.50
CA ARG A 415 -29.64 18.55 -6.42
C ARG A 415 -30.21 17.15 -6.13
N LEU A 416 -30.21 16.26 -7.11
CA LEU A 416 -30.64 14.85 -6.99
C LEU A 416 -29.47 13.90 -6.73
N HIS A 417 -28.28 14.39 -6.44
CA HIS A 417 -27.11 13.58 -6.18
C HIS A 417 -27.39 12.51 -5.10
N PRO A 418 -26.95 11.25 -5.27
CA PRO A 418 -27.27 10.13 -4.36
C PRO A 418 -27.04 10.39 -2.88
N TYR A 419 -25.97 11.11 -2.51
CA TYR A 419 -25.73 11.48 -1.11
C TYR A 419 -26.77 12.48 -0.56
N ARG A 420 -27.35 13.33 -1.41
CA ARG A 420 -28.49 14.17 -1.01
C ARG A 420 -29.75 13.34 -0.84
N GLN A 421 -30.01 12.38 -1.73
CA GLN A 421 -31.11 11.45 -1.62
C GLN A 421 -31.03 10.63 -0.31
N THR A 422 -29.85 10.09 0.02
CA THR A 422 -29.61 9.40 1.29
C THR A 422 -29.88 10.32 2.49
N ALA A 423 -29.39 11.56 2.46
CA ALA A 423 -29.65 12.54 3.52
C ALA A 423 -31.15 12.88 3.63
N ALA A 424 -31.85 13.05 2.51
CA ALA A 424 -33.29 13.33 2.46
C ALA A 424 -34.10 12.21 3.13
N HIS A 425 -33.80 10.94 2.78
CA HIS A 425 -34.42 9.79 3.42
C HIS A 425 -34.12 9.69 4.91
N MET A 426 -32.86 9.89 5.31
CA MET A 426 -32.47 9.84 6.72
C MET A 426 -33.15 10.94 7.55
N LEU A 427 -33.18 12.17 7.02
CA LEU A 427 -33.70 13.34 7.71
C LEU A 427 -35.20 13.58 7.49
N GLN A 428 -35.85 12.76 6.65
CA GLN A 428 -37.25 12.90 6.22
C GLN A 428 -37.55 14.32 5.68
N LYS A 429 -36.66 14.81 4.81
CA LYS A 429 -36.74 16.11 4.16
C LYS A 429 -36.89 15.97 2.66
N ASP A 430 -37.44 17.01 2.02
CA ASP A 430 -37.40 17.11 0.57
C ASP A 430 -35.94 17.17 0.09
N VAL A 431 -35.61 16.43 -0.97
CA VAL A 431 -34.23 16.36 -1.50
C VAL A 431 -33.69 17.71 -1.97
N LEU A 432 -34.59 18.56 -2.49
CA LEU A 432 -34.23 19.91 -2.95
C LEU A 432 -33.93 20.85 -1.78
N ALA A 433 -34.41 20.52 -0.57
CA ALA A 433 -34.15 21.27 0.66
C ALA A 433 -32.86 20.85 1.39
N ILE A 434 -32.16 19.82 0.91
CA ILE A 434 -30.91 19.33 1.53
C ILE A 434 -29.78 20.32 1.30
N ALA A 435 -29.23 20.88 2.38
CA ALA A 435 -28.09 21.78 2.37
C ALA A 435 -26.76 21.03 2.17
N LYS A 436 -25.67 21.76 1.84
CA LYS A 436 -24.33 21.18 1.67
C LYS A 436 -23.82 20.40 2.89
N PRO A 437 -23.98 20.88 4.15
CA PRO A 437 -23.60 20.09 5.34
C PRO A 437 -24.40 18.79 5.49
N GLU A 438 -25.71 18.80 5.15
CA GLU A 438 -26.56 17.60 5.21
C GLU A 438 -26.19 16.58 4.13
N ARG A 439 -25.80 17.05 2.94
CA ARG A 439 -25.22 16.18 1.91
C ARG A 439 -23.95 15.47 2.39
N GLN A 440 -23.07 16.16 3.12
CA GLN A 440 -21.88 15.55 3.71
C GLN A 440 -22.23 14.52 4.79
N LEU A 441 -23.28 14.77 5.56
CA LEU A 441 -23.83 13.80 6.50
C LEU A 441 -24.29 12.52 5.76
N GLY A 442 -25.04 12.68 4.67
CA GLY A 442 -25.47 11.57 3.83
C GLY A 442 -24.28 10.79 3.25
N LYS A 443 -23.22 11.47 2.81
CA LYS A 443 -21.97 10.84 2.35
C LYS A 443 -21.29 10.03 3.45
N ALA A 444 -21.13 10.62 4.62
CA ALA A 444 -20.49 9.96 5.77
C ALA A 444 -21.29 8.74 6.23
N ALA A 445 -22.61 8.85 6.30
CA ALA A 445 -23.50 7.75 6.65
C ALA A 445 -23.41 6.61 5.61
N GLU A 446 -23.44 6.94 4.32
CA GLU A 446 -23.35 5.97 3.23
C GLU A 446 -22.06 5.15 3.28
N LEU A 447 -20.94 5.82 3.39
CA LEU A 447 -19.63 5.16 3.40
C LEU A 447 -19.34 4.39 4.71
N SER A 448 -19.91 4.84 5.84
CA SER A 448 -19.69 4.20 7.14
C SER A 448 -20.67 3.08 7.44
N ALA A 449 -21.97 3.25 7.12
CA ALA A 449 -23.02 2.32 7.48
C ALA A 449 -23.29 1.25 6.41
N GLY A 450 -22.91 1.48 5.15
CA GLY A 450 -23.24 0.62 3.99
C GLY A 450 -22.86 -0.85 4.14
N PHE A 451 -21.82 -1.14 4.93
CA PHE A 451 -21.38 -2.49 5.26
C PHE A 451 -21.59 -2.87 6.73
N GLY A 452 -22.56 -2.24 7.38
CA GLY A 452 -22.86 -2.51 8.79
C GLY A 452 -21.92 -1.84 9.79
N GLY A 453 -21.05 -0.92 9.35
CA GLY A 453 -20.17 -0.17 10.22
C GLY A 453 -20.92 0.68 11.26
N SER A 454 -20.23 1.06 12.33
CA SER A 454 -20.77 1.85 13.43
C SER A 454 -19.83 3.05 13.70
N VAL A 455 -19.84 3.62 14.90
CA VAL A 455 -19.06 4.80 15.29
C VAL A 455 -17.60 4.71 14.85
N GLY A 456 -16.94 3.55 15.03
CA GLY A 456 -15.56 3.37 14.60
C GLY A 456 -15.34 3.51 13.09
N ALA A 457 -16.31 3.10 12.24
CA ALA A 457 -16.26 3.31 10.80
C ALA A 457 -16.51 4.78 10.46
N TRP A 458 -17.51 5.41 11.10
CA TRP A 458 -17.79 6.83 10.95
C TRP A 458 -16.55 7.69 11.23
N ARG A 459 -15.90 7.47 12.39
CA ARG A 459 -14.70 8.22 12.82
C ARG A 459 -13.50 8.07 11.87
N ARG A 460 -13.45 7.02 11.05
CA ARG A 460 -12.41 6.86 10.02
C ARG A 460 -12.70 7.63 8.73
N ILE A 461 -14.00 7.90 8.46
CA ILE A 461 -14.47 8.48 7.20
C ILE A 461 -14.81 9.96 7.36
N ALA A 462 -15.39 10.33 8.50
CA ALA A 462 -15.68 11.72 8.80
C ALA A 462 -14.38 12.53 8.91
N HIS A 463 -14.40 13.77 8.45
CA HIS A 463 -13.28 14.69 8.58
C HIS A 463 -12.91 14.89 10.05
N ASP A 464 -11.64 15.18 10.32
CA ASP A 464 -11.11 15.42 11.67
C ASP A 464 -11.86 16.53 12.44
N GLU A 465 -12.63 17.38 11.72
CA GLU A 465 -13.47 18.46 12.24
C GLU A 465 -14.85 17.97 12.74
N ASP A 466 -15.20 16.69 12.56
CA ASP A 466 -16.48 16.16 13.05
C ASP A 466 -16.46 15.98 14.57
N VAL A 467 -17.00 16.98 15.28
CA VAL A 467 -17.08 17.06 16.75
C VAL A 467 -18.29 16.37 17.37
N ARG A 468 -19.14 15.69 16.56
CA ARG A 468 -20.33 14.98 17.04
C ARG A 468 -20.00 13.93 18.09
N SER A 469 -20.88 13.80 19.07
CA SER A 469 -20.79 12.74 20.07
C SER A 469 -21.05 11.35 19.46
N ASP A 470 -20.61 10.31 20.11
CA ASP A 470 -20.87 8.91 19.67
C ASP A 470 -22.38 8.59 19.65
N ALA A 471 -23.17 9.20 20.54
CA ALA A 471 -24.62 9.06 20.56
C ALA A 471 -25.30 9.65 19.31
N GLU A 472 -24.88 10.85 18.88
CA GLU A 472 -25.37 11.48 17.65
C GLU A 472 -25.00 10.65 16.42
N VAL A 473 -23.75 10.18 16.35
CA VAL A 473 -23.30 9.31 15.26
C VAL A 473 -24.13 8.02 15.21
N LEU A 474 -24.40 7.39 16.34
CA LEU A 474 -25.26 6.18 16.41
C LEU A 474 -26.69 6.47 15.96
N ALA A 475 -27.23 7.66 16.29
CA ALA A 475 -28.56 8.07 15.82
C ALA A 475 -28.59 8.19 14.28
N PHE A 476 -27.58 8.80 13.65
CA PHE A 476 -27.49 8.90 12.19
C PHE A 476 -27.31 7.54 11.53
N ILE A 477 -26.47 6.66 12.08
CA ILE A 477 -26.32 5.30 11.58
C ILE A 477 -27.64 4.52 11.69
N LYS A 478 -28.40 4.71 12.76
CA LYS A 478 -29.73 4.12 12.91
C LYS A 478 -30.68 4.64 11.84
N GLN A 479 -30.76 5.95 11.62
CA GLN A 479 -31.58 6.57 10.58
C GLN A 479 -31.24 5.99 9.18
N TRP A 480 -29.92 5.87 8.87
CA TRP A 480 -29.48 5.25 7.62
C TRP A 480 -29.99 3.81 7.50
N ARG A 481 -29.82 3.00 8.56
CA ARG A 481 -30.27 1.60 8.58
C ARG A 481 -31.79 1.46 8.44
N ASP A 482 -32.54 2.37 8.99
CA ASP A 482 -34.01 2.36 8.90
C ASP A 482 -34.47 2.79 7.50
N ALA A 483 -33.72 3.66 6.83
CA ALA A 483 -33.94 4.05 5.44
C ALA A 483 -33.53 2.97 4.39
N HIS A 484 -32.74 1.94 4.79
CA HIS A 484 -32.22 0.91 3.89
C HIS A 484 -32.57 -0.51 4.37
N PRO A 485 -33.87 -0.87 4.46
CA PRO A 485 -34.28 -2.15 5.01
C PRO A 485 -33.85 -3.35 4.17
N ALA A 486 -33.82 -3.23 2.83
CA ALA A 486 -33.44 -4.31 1.93
C ALA A 486 -31.92 -4.58 2.00
N ILE A 487 -31.08 -3.56 2.08
CA ILE A 487 -29.64 -3.72 2.27
C ILE A 487 -29.36 -4.42 3.61
N ARG A 488 -30.07 -4.04 4.68
CA ARG A 488 -29.93 -4.70 6.00
C ARG A 488 -30.35 -6.18 5.99
N ALA A 489 -31.42 -6.52 5.24
CA ALA A 489 -31.85 -7.90 5.06
C ALA A 489 -30.78 -8.70 4.31
N PHE A 490 -30.23 -8.14 3.25
CA PHE A 490 -29.18 -8.74 2.45
C PHE A 490 -27.91 -9.08 3.28
N TRP A 491 -27.47 -8.22 4.20
CA TRP A 491 -26.36 -8.54 5.09
C TRP A 491 -26.57 -9.80 5.91
N ARG A 492 -27.78 -9.96 6.47
CA ARG A 492 -28.15 -11.12 7.27
C ARG A 492 -28.25 -12.38 6.44
N GLU A 493 -28.85 -12.25 5.25
CA GLU A 493 -29.02 -13.35 4.29
C GLU A 493 -27.66 -13.93 3.89
N LEU A 494 -26.69 -13.09 3.50
CA LEU A 494 -25.32 -13.52 3.17
C LEU A 494 -24.66 -14.28 4.32
N ALA A 495 -24.69 -13.72 5.52
CA ALA A 495 -24.05 -14.34 6.68
C ALA A 495 -24.73 -15.66 7.07
N GLN A 496 -26.06 -15.72 7.02
CA GLN A 496 -26.82 -16.94 7.31
C GLN A 496 -26.57 -18.02 6.25
N ALA A 497 -26.57 -17.64 4.98
CA ALA A 497 -26.28 -18.55 3.87
C ALA A 497 -24.86 -19.16 4.02
N ALA A 498 -23.87 -18.36 4.39
CA ALA A 498 -22.51 -18.83 4.62
C ALA A 498 -22.41 -19.83 5.79
N ARG A 499 -23.12 -19.55 6.91
CA ARG A 499 -23.17 -20.49 8.05
C ARG A 499 -23.89 -21.80 7.69
N VAL A 500 -24.98 -21.72 6.93
CA VAL A 500 -25.72 -22.91 6.48
C VAL A 500 -24.87 -23.73 5.52
N ALA A 501 -24.17 -23.09 4.56
CA ALA A 501 -23.27 -23.78 3.65
C ALA A 501 -22.16 -24.55 4.40
N ILE A 502 -21.50 -23.90 5.37
CA ILE A 502 -20.46 -24.56 6.18
C ILE A 502 -21.03 -25.74 6.99
N ARG A 503 -22.23 -25.56 7.58
CA ARG A 503 -22.86 -26.59 8.42
C ARG A 503 -23.33 -27.80 7.62
N THR A 504 -23.86 -27.58 6.44
CA THR A 504 -24.55 -28.63 5.66
C THR A 504 -23.74 -29.17 4.50
N GLY A 505 -22.67 -28.49 4.06
CA GLY A 505 -21.95 -28.79 2.81
C GLY A 505 -22.78 -28.56 1.53
N ARG A 506 -24.00 -27.99 1.64
CA ARG A 506 -24.87 -27.75 0.47
C ARG A 506 -24.71 -26.32 -0.04
N PRO A 507 -24.64 -26.10 -1.34
CA PRO A 507 -24.66 -24.77 -1.92
C PRO A 507 -25.96 -24.03 -1.57
N ILE A 508 -25.85 -22.75 -1.24
CA ILE A 508 -26.99 -21.87 -0.91
C ILE A 508 -27.00 -20.74 -1.95
N LEU A 509 -28.19 -20.51 -2.50
CA LEU A 509 -28.42 -19.40 -3.42
C LEU A 509 -28.94 -18.19 -2.65
N VAL A 510 -28.24 -17.09 -2.78
CA VAL A 510 -28.68 -15.78 -2.34
C VAL A 510 -29.11 -15.02 -3.58
N ALA A 511 -30.42 -15.08 -3.86
CA ALA A 511 -30.95 -14.53 -5.08
C ALA A 511 -31.99 -13.46 -4.75
N ALA A 512 -31.88 -12.33 -5.43
CA ALA A 512 -32.95 -11.35 -5.47
C ALA A 512 -33.10 -10.83 -6.90
N GLY A 513 -34.27 -10.97 -7.49
CA GLY A 513 -34.63 -10.37 -8.76
C GLY A 513 -33.99 -10.97 -10.01
N PRO A 514 -33.90 -10.21 -11.10
CA PRO A 514 -33.56 -10.70 -12.44
C PRO A 514 -32.04 -10.89 -12.70
N ARG A 515 -31.20 -10.69 -11.71
CA ARG A 515 -29.75 -10.88 -11.84
C ARG A 515 -29.35 -12.34 -11.58
N PRO A 516 -28.15 -12.77 -12.04
CA PRO A 516 -27.58 -14.05 -11.62
C PRO A 516 -27.46 -14.13 -10.09
N PRO A 517 -27.75 -15.28 -9.46
CA PRO A 517 -27.67 -15.43 -8.02
C PRO A 517 -26.22 -15.37 -7.53
N ILE A 518 -26.04 -14.97 -6.28
CA ILE A 518 -24.81 -15.23 -5.54
C ILE A 518 -24.91 -16.66 -5.02
N VAL A 519 -23.88 -17.48 -5.31
CA VAL A 519 -23.83 -18.88 -4.86
C VAL A 519 -22.80 -19.01 -3.75
N ILE A 520 -23.22 -19.47 -2.58
CA ILE A 520 -22.33 -19.72 -1.44
C ILE A 520 -22.19 -21.22 -1.26
N ALA A 521 -20.96 -21.73 -1.37
CA ALA A 521 -20.65 -23.15 -1.28
C ALA A 521 -19.50 -23.42 -0.31
N PHE A 522 -19.47 -24.62 0.25
CA PHE A 522 -18.40 -25.09 1.12
C PHE A 522 -17.98 -26.50 0.69
N ASP A 523 -16.70 -26.69 0.40
CA ASP A 523 -16.13 -27.93 -0.12
C ASP A 523 -15.51 -28.85 0.98
N GLY A 524 -15.75 -28.53 2.25
CA GLY A 524 -15.15 -29.21 3.40
C GLY A 524 -13.88 -28.51 3.90
N TYR A 525 -13.33 -27.55 3.16
CA TYR A 525 -12.16 -26.75 3.55
C TYR A 525 -12.36 -25.26 3.32
N ALA A 526 -12.78 -24.86 2.16
CA ALA A 526 -12.95 -23.44 1.79
C ALA A 526 -14.43 -23.09 1.63
N LEU A 527 -14.82 -21.95 2.16
CA LEU A 527 -16.07 -21.30 1.81
C LEU A 527 -15.83 -20.44 0.56
N THR A 528 -16.65 -20.58 -0.45
CA THR A 528 -16.63 -19.78 -1.67
C THR A 528 -17.91 -18.99 -1.82
N ILE A 529 -17.79 -17.73 -2.27
CA ILE A 529 -18.90 -16.87 -2.65
C ILE A 529 -18.73 -16.55 -4.14
N THR A 530 -19.51 -17.22 -4.98
CA THR A 530 -19.53 -16.94 -6.42
C THR A 530 -20.42 -15.74 -6.69
N LEU A 531 -19.84 -14.71 -7.27
CA LEU A 531 -20.47 -13.43 -7.61
C LEU A 531 -21.36 -13.58 -8.85
N PRO A 532 -22.24 -12.61 -9.14
CA PRO A 532 -23.02 -12.60 -10.39
C PRO A 532 -22.19 -12.67 -11.67
N SER A 533 -20.94 -12.22 -11.63
CA SER A 533 -19.95 -12.34 -12.72
C SER A 533 -19.46 -13.77 -12.99
N GLY A 534 -19.75 -14.74 -12.13
CA GLY A 534 -19.22 -16.09 -12.17
C GLY A 534 -17.88 -16.27 -11.41
N ARG A 535 -17.23 -15.19 -11.02
CA ARG A 535 -15.99 -15.25 -10.22
C ARG A 535 -16.27 -15.59 -8.76
N ALA A 536 -15.43 -16.42 -8.16
CA ALA A 536 -15.53 -16.80 -6.76
C ALA A 536 -14.57 -15.99 -5.86
N ILE A 537 -15.05 -15.60 -4.68
CA ILE A 537 -14.24 -15.14 -3.56
C ILE A 537 -14.05 -16.34 -2.62
N THR A 538 -12.81 -16.65 -2.24
CA THR A 538 -12.48 -17.84 -1.45
C THR A 538 -12.07 -17.45 -0.03
N TYR A 539 -12.53 -18.23 0.96
CA TYR A 539 -12.15 -18.15 2.36
C TYR A 539 -11.58 -19.50 2.80
N PRO A 540 -10.26 -19.69 2.70
CA PRO A 540 -9.60 -20.96 2.99
C PRO A 540 -9.69 -21.35 4.46
N GLY A 541 -9.87 -22.65 4.75
CA GLY A 541 -9.94 -23.16 6.12
C GLY A 541 -11.15 -22.65 6.90
N ALA A 542 -12.24 -22.35 6.17
CA ALA A 542 -13.46 -21.80 6.77
C ALA A 542 -14.10 -22.80 7.76
N ARG A 543 -14.48 -22.29 8.93
CA ARG A 543 -15.18 -23.05 9.97
C ARG A 543 -16.07 -22.15 10.81
N LEU A 544 -17.05 -22.75 11.47
CA LEU A 544 -17.83 -22.07 12.49
C LEU A 544 -17.10 -22.13 13.84
N SER A 545 -16.98 -21.00 14.51
CA SER A 545 -16.43 -20.87 15.85
C SER A 545 -17.41 -20.16 16.78
N PRO A 546 -17.32 -20.36 18.11
CA PRO A 546 -18.19 -19.66 19.06
C PRO A 546 -18.09 -18.15 18.89
N ASN A 547 -19.22 -17.46 19.04
CA ASN A 547 -19.25 -16.01 19.02
C ASN A 547 -18.46 -15.46 20.22
N THR A 548 -17.50 -14.59 19.99
CA THR A 548 -16.64 -14.04 21.08
C THR A 548 -17.16 -12.74 21.66
N LYS A 549 -18.14 -12.13 21.04
CA LYS A 549 -18.72 -10.84 21.49
C LYS A 549 -20.03 -11.02 22.26
N PHE A 550 -20.80 -12.03 21.92
CA PHE A 550 -22.13 -12.29 22.48
C PHE A 550 -22.28 -13.78 22.73
N GLU A 551 -22.51 -14.18 23.98
CA GLU A 551 -22.57 -15.57 24.42
C GLU A 551 -23.67 -16.38 23.71
N ASP A 552 -24.82 -15.73 23.42
CA ASP A 552 -25.97 -16.30 22.67
C ASP A 552 -26.00 -15.88 21.19
N GLY A 553 -24.88 -15.32 20.68
CA GLY A 553 -24.82 -14.84 19.29
C GLY A 553 -24.64 -15.98 18.28
N ASP A 554 -25.04 -15.72 17.03
CA ASP A 554 -24.72 -16.62 15.92
C ASP A 554 -23.21 -16.92 15.85
N PRO A 555 -22.80 -18.18 15.52
CA PRO A 555 -21.38 -18.52 15.38
C PRO A 555 -20.64 -17.59 14.41
N ASP A 556 -19.40 -17.24 14.76
CA ASP A 556 -18.48 -16.52 13.89
C ASP A 556 -18.00 -17.45 12.76
N ILE A 557 -17.74 -16.88 11.59
CA ILE A 557 -17.08 -17.59 10.50
C ILE A 557 -15.60 -17.28 10.61
N GLU A 558 -14.79 -18.27 10.93
CA GLU A 558 -13.33 -18.16 10.98
C GLU A 558 -12.73 -18.76 9.72
N PHE A 559 -11.68 -18.14 9.18
CA PHE A 559 -10.97 -18.56 7.97
C PHE A 559 -9.50 -18.12 8.07
N PHE A 560 -8.63 -18.63 7.19
CA PHE A 560 -7.25 -18.15 7.14
C PHE A 560 -7.11 -16.97 6.19
N ASP A 561 -6.40 -15.94 6.64
CA ASP A 561 -6.06 -14.75 5.86
C ASP A 561 -4.55 -14.49 5.88
N ASN A 562 -4.07 -13.90 4.81
CA ASN A 562 -2.66 -13.49 4.66
C ASN A 562 -2.44 -12.03 5.08
N ALA A 563 -3.02 -11.60 6.17
CA ALA A 563 -2.87 -10.25 6.67
C ALA A 563 -1.40 -9.98 7.07
N ARG A 564 -0.82 -8.92 6.51
CA ARG A 564 0.57 -8.48 6.77
C ARG A 564 1.65 -9.55 6.52
N GLY A 565 1.42 -10.45 5.55
CA GLY A 565 2.37 -11.52 5.20
C GLY A 565 2.44 -12.66 6.22
N GLN A 566 1.40 -12.84 7.03
CA GLN A 566 1.27 -13.94 7.99
C GLN A 566 -0.02 -14.69 7.72
N TRP A 567 0.08 -16.01 7.56
CA TRP A 567 -1.06 -16.89 7.40
C TRP A 567 -1.70 -17.17 8.75
N LYS A 568 -2.79 -16.46 9.09
CA LYS A 568 -3.42 -16.47 10.40
C LYS A 568 -4.95 -16.61 10.32
N PRO A 569 -5.58 -17.17 11.35
CA PRO A 569 -7.02 -17.11 11.48
C PRO A 569 -7.53 -15.66 11.52
N ALA A 570 -8.57 -15.41 10.76
CA ALA A 570 -9.33 -14.17 10.72
C ALA A 570 -10.82 -14.49 10.85
N ARG A 571 -11.65 -13.49 11.12
CA ARG A 571 -13.09 -13.67 11.26
C ARG A 571 -13.84 -12.84 10.26
N ALA A 572 -14.81 -13.46 9.60
CA ALA A 572 -15.77 -12.80 8.75
C ALA A 572 -17.10 -12.65 9.49
N TRP A 573 -17.55 -11.44 9.63
CA TRP A 573 -18.89 -11.08 10.05
C TRP A 573 -19.71 -10.63 8.84
N PHE A 574 -21.00 -10.40 9.00
CA PHE A 574 -21.86 -10.03 7.87
C PHE A 574 -21.35 -8.81 7.08
N GLY A 575 -20.77 -7.80 7.76
CA GLY A 575 -20.19 -6.63 7.12
C GLY A 575 -19.01 -6.96 6.21
N THR A 576 -18.08 -7.82 6.68
CA THR A 576 -16.92 -8.27 5.88
C THR A 576 -17.38 -9.03 4.63
N LEU A 577 -18.36 -9.94 4.77
CA LEU A 577 -18.88 -10.70 3.63
C LEU A 577 -19.56 -9.78 2.62
N THR A 578 -20.38 -8.83 3.10
CA THR A 578 -21.05 -7.87 2.23
C THR A 578 -20.08 -6.94 1.53
N GLU A 579 -19.11 -6.37 2.26
CA GLU A 579 -18.06 -5.54 1.70
C GLU A 579 -17.31 -6.29 0.60
N ASN A 580 -16.89 -7.53 0.84
CA ASN A 580 -16.16 -8.33 -0.12
C ASN A 580 -17.01 -8.64 -1.38
N VAL A 581 -18.29 -8.92 -1.22
CA VAL A 581 -19.22 -9.13 -2.36
C VAL A 581 -19.35 -7.86 -3.19
N VAL A 582 -19.60 -6.72 -2.55
CA VAL A 582 -19.76 -5.42 -3.23
C VAL A 582 -18.48 -5.00 -3.93
N GLN A 583 -17.34 -5.04 -3.22
CA GLN A 583 -16.05 -4.71 -3.78
C GLN A 583 -15.61 -5.68 -4.87
N GLY A 584 -15.98 -6.96 -4.74
CA GLY A 584 -15.76 -7.97 -5.77
C GLY A 584 -16.54 -7.66 -7.05
N CYS A 585 -17.82 -7.33 -6.95
CA CYS A 585 -18.64 -6.93 -8.11
C CYS A 585 -18.14 -5.63 -8.75
N ALA A 586 -17.70 -4.63 -7.94
CA ALA A 586 -17.12 -3.41 -8.46
C ALA A 586 -15.82 -3.67 -9.25
N ARG A 587 -14.98 -4.56 -8.73
CA ARG A 587 -13.76 -5.02 -9.42
C ARG A 587 -14.11 -5.72 -10.75
N ASP A 588 -15.15 -6.55 -10.78
CA ASP A 588 -15.52 -7.29 -11.97
C ASP A 588 -16.14 -6.39 -13.04
N LEU A 589 -16.82 -5.31 -12.64
CA LEU A 589 -17.27 -4.25 -13.57
C LEU A 589 -16.07 -3.54 -14.21
N LEU A 590 -15.09 -3.12 -13.40
CA LEU A 590 -13.85 -2.52 -13.90
C LEU A 590 -13.15 -3.49 -14.86
N ALA A 591 -13.00 -4.74 -14.47
CA ALA A 591 -12.36 -5.78 -15.28
C ALA A 591 -13.03 -5.93 -16.66
N ALA A 592 -14.37 -6.00 -16.70
CA ALA A 592 -15.09 -6.05 -17.95
C ALA A 592 -14.90 -4.78 -18.80
N ALA A 593 -14.82 -3.60 -18.16
CA ALA A 593 -14.54 -2.35 -18.87
C ALA A 593 -13.12 -2.33 -19.45
N LEU A 594 -12.09 -2.80 -18.72
CA LEU A 594 -10.72 -2.88 -19.22
C LEU A 594 -10.64 -3.72 -20.51
N LEU A 595 -11.28 -4.88 -20.55
CA LEU A 595 -11.34 -5.72 -21.76
C LEU A 595 -12.05 -4.99 -22.92
N ARG A 596 -13.16 -4.27 -22.66
CA ARG A 596 -13.87 -3.50 -23.69
C ARG A 596 -13.01 -2.37 -24.26
N PHE A 597 -12.29 -1.61 -23.41
CA PHE A 597 -11.38 -0.57 -23.89
C PHE A 597 -10.34 -1.14 -24.85
N GLU A 598 -9.69 -2.23 -24.53
CA GLU A 598 -8.71 -2.86 -25.41
C GLU A 598 -9.37 -3.43 -26.68
N ALA A 599 -10.56 -4.00 -26.60
CA ALA A 599 -11.31 -4.47 -27.77
C ALA A 599 -11.68 -3.32 -28.74
N HIS A 600 -11.85 -2.09 -28.23
CA HIS A 600 -12.06 -0.88 -29.03
C HIS A 600 -10.72 -0.24 -29.50
N GLY A 601 -9.57 -0.88 -29.26
CA GLY A 601 -8.26 -0.34 -29.62
C GLY A 601 -7.85 0.89 -28.77
N LEU A 602 -8.42 1.05 -27.59
CA LEU A 602 -8.14 2.13 -26.67
C LEU A 602 -7.16 1.64 -25.59
N PRO A 603 -5.86 1.94 -25.71
CA PRO A 603 -4.85 1.37 -24.84
C PRO A 603 -4.96 1.89 -23.41
N VAL A 604 -5.27 1.01 -22.47
CA VAL A 604 -5.25 1.32 -21.06
C VAL A 604 -3.80 1.40 -20.59
N VAL A 605 -3.40 2.49 -19.95
CA VAL A 605 -2.05 2.69 -19.39
C VAL A 605 -2.01 2.66 -17.88
N PHE A 606 -3.16 2.90 -17.24
CA PHE A 606 -3.30 2.89 -15.79
C PHE A 606 -4.77 2.69 -15.41
N HIS A 607 -5.02 2.17 -14.23
CA HIS A 607 -6.34 2.16 -13.59
C HIS A 607 -6.17 2.18 -12.07
N CYS A 608 -7.15 2.72 -11.37
CA CYS A 608 -7.12 2.86 -9.92
C CYS A 608 -8.53 2.77 -9.35
N HIS A 609 -8.78 1.76 -8.50
CA HIS A 609 -10.09 1.50 -7.89
C HIS A 609 -11.21 1.27 -8.90
N ASP A 610 -11.92 2.33 -9.28
CA ASP A 610 -13.05 2.39 -10.21
C ASP A 610 -12.78 3.28 -11.43
N GLU A 611 -11.56 3.78 -11.54
CA GLU A 611 -11.07 4.70 -12.60
C GLU A 611 -10.21 3.96 -13.63
N VAL A 612 -10.45 4.23 -14.91
CA VAL A 612 -9.63 3.77 -16.04
C VAL A 612 -8.96 4.96 -16.72
N VAL A 613 -7.69 4.83 -17.07
CA VAL A 613 -6.91 5.84 -17.77
C VAL A 613 -6.38 5.26 -19.08
N ILE A 614 -6.84 5.79 -20.18
CA ILE A 614 -6.35 5.48 -21.52
C ILE A 614 -5.44 6.59 -22.03
N GLU A 615 -4.50 6.25 -22.92
CA GLU A 615 -3.59 7.19 -23.56
C GLU A 615 -3.80 7.16 -25.08
N VAL A 616 -4.35 8.23 -25.64
CA VAL A 616 -4.75 8.31 -27.04
C VAL A 616 -4.19 9.56 -27.73
N PRO A 617 -4.00 9.56 -29.06
CA PRO A 617 -3.69 10.79 -29.79
C PRO A 617 -4.74 11.87 -29.51
N GLU A 618 -4.28 13.11 -29.36
CA GLU A 618 -5.19 14.25 -29.14
C GLU A 618 -6.21 14.39 -30.28
N GLY A 619 -7.51 14.47 -29.93
CA GLY A 619 -8.60 14.61 -30.92
C GLY A 619 -9.03 13.32 -31.62
N SER A 620 -8.46 12.14 -31.26
CA SER A 620 -8.81 10.86 -31.92
C SER A 620 -10.14 10.28 -31.48
N ILE A 621 -10.64 10.62 -30.31
CA ILE A 621 -11.90 10.17 -29.72
C ILE A 621 -12.42 11.22 -28.72
N THR A 622 -13.73 11.30 -28.56
CA THR A 622 -14.34 12.21 -27.60
C THR A 622 -14.38 11.59 -26.20
N THR A 623 -14.37 12.43 -25.18
CA THR A 623 -14.50 11.96 -23.78
C THR A 623 -15.82 11.26 -23.53
N MET A 624 -16.91 11.67 -24.23
CA MET A 624 -18.23 11.07 -24.08
C MET A 624 -18.31 9.65 -24.68
N GLU A 625 -17.62 9.39 -25.80
CA GLU A 625 -17.50 8.05 -26.35
C GLU A 625 -16.75 7.11 -25.40
N VAL A 626 -15.68 7.60 -24.78
CA VAL A 626 -14.91 6.83 -23.77
C VAL A 626 -15.75 6.56 -22.53
N LEU A 627 -16.52 7.54 -22.05
CA LEU A 627 -17.43 7.36 -20.93
C LEU A 627 -18.54 6.33 -21.26
N ALA A 628 -19.09 6.35 -22.45
CA ALA A 628 -20.10 5.40 -22.89
C ALA A 628 -19.58 3.96 -22.85
N ILE A 629 -18.32 3.72 -23.25
CA ILE A 629 -17.68 2.39 -23.14
C ILE A 629 -17.54 1.94 -21.68
N LEU A 630 -17.20 2.86 -20.76
CA LEU A 630 -17.13 2.52 -19.32
C LEU A 630 -18.50 2.10 -18.79
N LEU A 631 -19.56 2.83 -19.17
CA LEU A 631 -20.91 2.68 -18.64
C LEU A 631 -21.70 1.52 -19.27
N GLU A 632 -21.17 0.85 -20.28
CA GLU A 632 -21.81 -0.34 -20.86
C GLU A 632 -21.84 -1.48 -19.84
N PRO A 633 -23.02 -1.96 -19.39
CA PRO A 633 -23.11 -3.02 -18.40
C PRO A 633 -22.77 -4.37 -19.04
N PRO A 634 -21.93 -5.20 -18.40
CA PRO A 634 -21.79 -6.59 -18.83
C PRO A 634 -23.09 -7.37 -18.61
N ALA A 635 -23.25 -8.49 -19.33
CA ALA A 635 -24.50 -9.28 -19.31
C ALA A 635 -25.00 -9.66 -17.90
N TRP A 636 -24.08 -9.92 -16.98
CA TRP A 636 -24.43 -10.26 -15.60
C TRP A 636 -24.88 -9.05 -14.75
N ALA A 637 -24.62 -7.83 -15.18
CA ALA A 637 -24.95 -6.58 -14.46
C ALA A 637 -26.06 -5.78 -15.15
N MET A 638 -26.86 -6.41 -16.00
CA MET A 638 -28.01 -5.76 -16.61
C MET A 638 -28.93 -5.19 -15.53
N ASN A 639 -29.44 -3.98 -15.77
CA ASN A 639 -30.28 -3.21 -14.83
C ASN A 639 -29.54 -2.62 -13.60
N LEU A 640 -28.24 -2.84 -13.43
CA LEU A 640 -27.44 -2.03 -12.50
C LEU A 640 -27.34 -0.59 -13.05
N PRO A 641 -27.82 0.44 -12.33
CA PRO A 641 -27.62 1.81 -12.77
C PRO A 641 -26.12 2.14 -12.71
N LEU A 642 -25.54 2.49 -13.86
CA LEU A 642 -24.17 2.92 -13.98
C LEU A 642 -24.14 4.41 -14.34
N GLY A 643 -23.31 5.15 -13.65
CA GLY A 643 -23.00 6.55 -13.93
C GLY A 643 -21.55 6.80 -13.67
N GLY A 644 -20.98 7.82 -14.28
CA GLY A 644 -19.56 8.08 -14.19
C GLY A 644 -19.20 9.52 -14.50
N LYS A 645 -17.91 9.81 -14.34
CA LYS A 645 -17.29 11.08 -14.69
C LYS A 645 -16.18 10.83 -15.69
N VAL A 646 -15.88 11.86 -16.46
CA VAL A 646 -14.76 11.85 -17.41
C VAL A 646 -14.04 13.19 -17.37
N HIS A 647 -12.72 13.14 -17.39
CA HIS A 647 -11.87 14.29 -17.66
C HIS A 647 -10.73 13.89 -18.61
N SER A 648 -10.14 14.85 -19.26
CA SER A 648 -9.02 14.60 -20.15
C SER A 648 -7.97 15.70 -20.05
N GLY A 649 -6.73 15.35 -20.33
CA GLY A 649 -5.64 16.30 -20.32
C GLY A 649 -4.28 15.65 -20.56
N ARG A 650 -3.25 16.45 -20.60
CA ARG A 650 -1.87 15.94 -20.72
C ARG A 650 -1.36 15.33 -19.41
N LEU A 651 -1.96 15.71 -18.27
CA LEU A 651 -1.62 15.23 -16.94
C LEU A 651 -2.75 14.35 -16.38
N TYR A 652 -2.40 13.38 -15.58
CA TYR A 652 -3.36 12.65 -14.74
C TYR A 652 -3.78 13.52 -13.56
N LEU A 653 -4.48 14.62 -13.85
CA LEU A 653 -4.90 15.60 -12.86
C LEU A 653 -6.23 16.22 -13.29
N GLU A 654 -7.25 16.06 -12.45
CA GLU A 654 -8.47 16.85 -12.53
C GLU A 654 -8.22 18.18 -11.83
N ALA A 655 -8.21 19.27 -12.56
CA ALA A 655 -7.92 20.59 -12.03
C ALA A 655 -8.67 21.66 -12.83
N PRO A 656 -9.14 22.75 -12.19
CA PRO A 656 -9.67 23.90 -12.90
C PRO A 656 -8.57 24.56 -13.77
N ALA A 657 -8.95 25.15 -14.89
CA ALA A 657 -8.01 25.87 -15.75
C ALA A 657 -7.45 27.12 -15.05
N THR A 658 -8.29 27.80 -14.29
CA THR A 658 -7.98 29.01 -13.52
C THR A 658 -8.62 28.92 -12.13
N GLY A 659 -8.07 29.63 -11.16
CA GLY A 659 -8.62 29.77 -9.83
C GLY A 659 -8.03 31.00 -9.14
N GLU A 660 -8.67 31.44 -8.10
CA GLU A 660 -8.16 32.50 -7.23
C GLU A 660 -7.66 31.88 -5.93
N PRO A 661 -6.51 32.32 -5.42
CA PRO A 661 -6.04 31.86 -4.12
C PRO A 661 -7.05 32.23 -3.03
N PRO A 662 -7.21 31.38 -1.99
CA PRO A 662 -8.08 31.69 -0.87
C PRO A 662 -7.62 32.99 -0.21
N PRO A 663 -8.52 33.78 0.39
CA PRO A 663 -8.13 34.94 1.16
C PRO A 663 -7.16 34.50 2.26
N ILE A 664 -6.00 35.14 2.32
CA ILE A 664 -4.95 34.84 3.30
C ILE A 664 -5.46 35.29 4.68
N ASP A 665 -5.48 34.35 5.64
CA ASP A 665 -5.76 34.69 7.03
C ASP A 665 -4.60 35.54 7.57
N PRO A 666 -4.87 36.76 8.10
CA PRO A 666 -3.82 37.61 8.67
C PRO A 666 -3.00 36.93 9.79
N ALA A 667 -3.57 35.96 10.48
CA ALA A 667 -2.86 35.15 11.49
C ALA A 667 -1.85 34.14 10.90
N GLU A 668 -1.96 33.74 9.63
CA GLU A 668 -0.99 32.91 8.94
C GLU A 668 0.22 33.68 8.39
N ILE A 669 0.12 35.00 8.29
CA ILE A 669 1.16 35.89 7.71
C ILE A 669 2.45 35.93 8.58
N ASP A 670 2.39 35.64 9.85
CA ASP A 670 3.59 35.63 10.73
C ASP A 670 4.49 34.40 10.48
N LEU A 671 3.98 33.37 9.82
CA LEU A 671 4.74 32.26 9.26
C LEU A 671 5.47 32.64 7.96
N ASP A 672 5.06 33.71 7.28
CA ASP A 672 5.62 34.19 6.02
C ASP A 672 6.95 34.93 6.17
N ARG A 673 7.32 35.40 7.35
CA ARG A 673 8.70 35.87 7.60
C ARG A 673 9.73 34.76 7.37
N ALA A 674 9.33 33.51 7.49
CA ALA A 674 10.16 32.37 7.08
C ALA A 674 10.23 32.23 5.54
N VAL A 675 9.23 32.69 4.78
CA VAL A 675 9.23 32.65 3.32
C VAL A 675 10.16 33.72 2.74
N ASP A 676 10.21 34.90 3.30
CA ASP A 676 11.15 35.95 2.87
C ASP A 676 12.62 35.56 3.11
N THR A 677 12.91 34.89 4.22
CA THR A 677 14.21 34.24 4.46
C THR A 677 14.44 33.05 3.54
N PHE A 678 13.37 32.40 3.06
CA PHE A 678 13.39 31.27 2.16
C PHE A 678 13.63 31.69 0.69
N VAL A 679 13.17 32.87 0.29
CA VAL A 679 13.30 33.40 -1.07
C VAL A 679 14.61 34.19 -1.24
N ALA A 680 15.12 34.81 -0.19
CA ALA A 680 16.29 35.72 -0.22
C ALA A 680 17.67 35.06 -0.18
N GLY A 681 17.81 33.82 -0.63
CA GLY A 681 19.12 33.23 -0.97
C GLY A 681 19.92 32.70 0.22
N ALA A 682 20.06 31.39 0.30
CA ALA A 682 20.98 30.73 1.21
C ALA A 682 22.41 30.79 0.66
N GLU A 683 23.24 31.66 1.21
CA GLU A 683 24.66 31.38 1.25
C GLU A 683 24.97 30.17 2.14
N PRO A 684 26.01 29.36 1.85
CA PRO A 684 26.33 28.20 2.65
C PRO A 684 26.77 28.64 4.05
N LEU A 685 26.10 28.13 5.08
CA LEU A 685 26.45 28.37 6.48
C LEU A 685 27.86 27.89 6.80
N PRO A 686 28.64 28.64 7.60
CA PRO A 686 29.96 28.25 8.01
C PRO A 686 29.98 27.02 8.90
N ALA A 687 31.05 26.24 8.83
CA ALA A 687 31.24 25.00 9.54
C ALA A 687 30.99 25.14 11.06
N THR A 688 30.36 24.12 11.58
CA THR A 688 29.93 23.88 12.97
C THR A 688 30.90 24.43 14.00
N LYS A 689 30.45 25.34 14.86
CA LYS A 689 31.02 25.56 16.18
C LYS A 689 30.64 24.37 17.08
N GLU A 690 31.63 23.86 17.80
CA GLU A 690 31.41 22.89 18.88
C GLU A 690 30.45 23.49 19.93
N ILE A 691 29.32 22.83 20.11
CA ILE A 691 28.35 23.16 21.16
C ILE A 691 28.84 22.49 22.43
N GLU A 692 28.99 23.27 23.48
CA GLU A 692 29.47 22.81 24.80
C GLU A 692 28.46 21.76 25.35
N ARG A 693 29.00 20.65 25.86
CA ARG A 693 28.24 19.50 26.41
C ARG A 693 27.27 19.85 27.55
N GLY A 694 27.40 21.00 28.18
CA GLY A 694 26.57 21.44 29.29
C GLY A 694 25.11 21.75 28.90
N ALA A 695 24.85 22.24 27.68
CA ALA A 695 23.48 22.58 27.24
C ALA A 695 22.62 21.37 26.93
N GLU A 696 23.24 20.24 26.57
CA GLU A 696 22.56 18.97 26.31
C GLU A 696 22.11 18.30 27.63
N GLU A 697 22.95 18.37 28.66
CA GLU A 697 22.65 17.85 30.01
C GLU A 697 21.55 18.67 30.69
N ASP A 698 21.50 19.97 30.54
CA ASP A 698 20.44 20.83 31.10
C ASP A 698 19.09 20.62 30.43
N PHE A 699 19.06 20.40 29.12
CA PHE A 699 17.80 20.09 28.41
C PHE A 699 17.28 18.70 28.75
N LEU A 700 18.15 17.69 28.81
CA LEU A 700 17.79 16.32 29.21
C LEU A 700 17.38 16.25 30.68
N ALA A 701 17.98 17.03 31.56
CA ALA A 701 17.55 17.17 32.96
C ALA A 701 16.17 17.82 33.10
N SER A 702 15.82 18.74 32.19
CA SER A 702 14.47 19.33 32.13
C SER A 702 13.40 18.38 31.65
N LEU A 703 13.78 17.26 31.01
CA LEU A 703 12.87 16.20 30.52
C LEU A 703 12.42 15.23 31.63
N GLY A 704 13.01 15.24 32.82
CA GLY A 704 12.49 14.61 34.04
C GLY A 704 12.35 13.08 34.03
N THR A 705 13.16 12.35 33.27
CA THR A 705 13.07 10.89 33.18
C THR A 705 14.38 10.21 33.64
N ASN A 706 14.38 9.67 34.82
CA ASN A 706 15.34 8.64 35.27
C ASN A 706 14.99 7.31 34.56
N ILE A 707 15.53 7.06 33.38
CA ILE A 707 15.38 5.75 32.71
C ILE A 707 16.71 5.01 32.91
N ALA A 708 16.63 3.72 33.33
CA ALA A 708 17.81 2.88 33.51
C ALA A 708 18.73 2.87 32.29
N PRO A 709 20.03 2.95 32.47
CA PRO A 709 20.97 2.79 31.38
C PRO A 709 20.84 1.39 30.75
N LEU A 710 21.03 1.29 29.44
CA LEU A 710 20.94 0.01 28.72
C LEU A 710 21.87 -1.06 29.31
N THR A 711 22.97 -0.64 29.92
CA THR A 711 23.94 -1.53 30.60
C THR A 711 23.31 -2.42 31.65
N ASP A 712 22.18 -2.02 32.26
CA ASP A 712 21.51 -2.74 33.33
C ASP A 712 20.61 -3.88 32.78
N PHE A 713 20.37 -3.89 31.47
CA PHE A 713 19.55 -4.89 30.80
C PHE A 713 20.34 -5.87 29.92
N VAL A 714 21.68 -5.74 29.87
CA VAL A 714 22.52 -6.59 29.02
C VAL A 714 22.92 -7.86 29.76
N SER A 715 22.40 -9.01 29.31
CA SER A 715 22.72 -10.33 29.85
C SER A 715 24.09 -10.87 29.40
N LEU A 716 24.69 -10.31 28.36
CA LEU A 716 25.98 -10.76 27.82
C LEU A 716 27.15 -10.26 28.64
N PRO A 717 28.25 -11.05 28.79
CA PRO A 717 29.46 -10.64 29.49
C PRO A 717 30.05 -9.37 28.87
N MET A 718 30.17 -8.32 29.69
CA MET A 718 30.67 -7.03 29.27
C MET A 718 32.14 -6.84 29.68
N SER A 719 32.96 -6.38 28.72
CA SER A 719 34.35 -6.03 28.95
C SER A 719 34.51 -4.72 29.76
N SER A 720 35.68 -4.48 30.35
CA SER A 720 35.93 -3.27 31.15
C SER A 720 35.76 -1.96 30.40
N ASP A 721 35.79 -1.98 29.07
CA ASP A 721 35.56 -0.81 28.20
C ASP A 721 34.08 -0.75 27.66
N GLY A 722 33.18 -1.57 28.26
CA GLY A 722 31.74 -1.54 27.96
C GLY A 722 31.37 -2.16 26.62
N LYS A 723 32.09 -3.17 26.15
CA LYS A 723 31.76 -3.92 24.94
C LYS A 723 31.35 -5.35 25.28
N VAL A 724 30.47 -5.89 24.47
CA VAL A 724 30.02 -7.28 24.47
C VAL A 724 30.31 -7.94 23.13
N SER A 725 30.40 -9.27 23.10
CA SER A 725 30.39 -9.99 21.82
C SER A 725 29.08 -9.76 21.09
N CYS A 726 29.13 -9.42 19.81
CA CYS A 726 27.96 -9.04 19.04
C CYS A 726 27.06 -10.27 18.78
N PRO A 727 25.78 -10.26 19.16
CA PRO A 727 24.88 -11.38 18.93
C PRO A 727 24.46 -11.57 17.45
N PHE A 728 24.86 -10.64 16.56
CA PHE A 728 24.43 -10.64 15.17
C PHE A 728 25.50 -11.09 14.17
N HIS A 729 26.74 -11.38 14.64
CA HIS A 729 27.82 -11.96 13.83
C HIS A 729 28.79 -12.72 14.75
N ASP A 730 29.61 -13.58 14.17
CA ASP A 730 30.71 -14.22 14.90
C ASP A 730 31.73 -13.16 15.33
N ASP A 731 31.84 -12.94 16.64
CA ASP A 731 32.59 -11.82 17.25
C ASP A 731 33.53 -12.32 18.36
N PRO A 732 34.65 -12.97 17.99
CA PRO A 732 35.60 -13.51 18.94
C PRO A 732 36.32 -12.44 19.78
N ASN A 733 36.30 -11.18 19.31
CA ASN A 733 36.80 -10.03 20.06
C ASN A 733 35.67 -9.01 20.22
N PRO A 734 35.15 -8.77 21.43
CA PRO A 734 33.98 -7.93 21.65
C PRO A 734 34.00 -6.63 20.90
N SER A 735 33.08 -6.42 19.95
CA SER A 735 33.03 -5.25 19.08
C SER A 735 31.72 -4.45 19.19
N CYS A 736 30.72 -4.96 19.92
CA CYS A 736 29.47 -4.28 20.16
C CYS A 736 29.55 -3.41 21.41
N LYS A 737 29.63 -2.10 21.25
CA LYS A 737 29.67 -1.11 22.34
C LYS A 737 28.26 -0.83 22.84
N ILE A 738 28.07 -0.94 24.15
CA ILE A 738 26.83 -0.59 24.84
C ILE A 738 26.98 0.81 25.43
N TYR A 739 26.01 1.66 25.16
CA TYR A 739 25.88 3.01 25.70
C TYR A 739 24.65 3.06 26.62
N ALA A 740 24.49 4.14 27.34
CA ALA A 740 23.38 4.25 28.29
C ALA A 740 21.98 4.17 27.64
N ASP A 741 21.84 4.62 26.41
CA ASP A 741 20.57 4.73 25.70
C ASP A 741 20.50 3.93 24.38
N HIS A 742 21.63 3.44 23.88
CA HIS A 742 21.74 2.74 22.61
C HIS A 742 22.92 1.78 22.60
N TRP A 743 23.02 0.97 21.55
CA TRP A 743 24.15 0.09 21.29
C TRP A 743 24.59 0.16 19.83
N ARG A 744 25.86 -0.13 19.61
CA ARG A 744 26.42 -0.18 18.24
C ARG A 744 27.55 -1.19 18.13
N CYS A 745 27.42 -2.08 17.17
CA CYS A 745 28.51 -2.98 16.81
C CYS A 745 29.42 -2.34 15.77
N PHE A 746 30.70 -2.25 16.06
CA PHE A 746 31.72 -1.74 15.14
C PHE A 746 32.23 -2.81 14.18
N GLY A 747 31.89 -4.09 14.41
CA GLY A 747 32.23 -5.21 13.53
C GLY A 747 31.27 -5.35 12.35
N CYS A 748 29.97 -5.47 12.60
CA CYS A 748 28.98 -5.64 11.54
C CYS A 748 28.16 -4.37 11.20
N GLY A 749 28.27 -3.31 12.01
CA GLY A 749 27.55 -2.05 11.83
C GLY A 749 26.09 -2.06 12.32
N GLU A 750 25.62 -3.16 12.92
CA GLU A 750 24.30 -3.23 13.54
C GLU A 750 24.26 -2.29 14.76
N HIS A 751 23.11 -1.69 14.98
CA HIS A 751 22.88 -0.74 16.07
C HIS A 751 21.39 -0.66 16.38
N GLY A 752 21.06 -0.15 17.55
CA GLY A 752 19.68 0.03 17.99
C GLY A 752 19.59 0.74 19.34
N ASP A 753 18.39 0.99 19.78
CA ASP A 753 18.07 1.54 21.10
C ASP A 753 17.87 0.44 22.16
N ARG A 754 17.43 0.82 23.37
CA ARG A 754 17.13 -0.11 24.46
C ARG A 754 16.05 -1.12 24.08
N MET A 755 15.01 -0.70 23.40
CA MET A 755 13.90 -1.56 22.96
C MET A 755 14.37 -2.57 21.92
N ASP A 756 15.22 -2.15 21.00
CA ASP A 756 15.84 -3.04 20.02
C ASP A 756 16.72 -4.10 20.69
N TRP A 757 17.45 -3.74 21.75
CA TRP A 757 18.25 -4.72 22.50
C TRP A 757 17.37 -5.75 23.21
N LEU A 758 16.41 -5.30 24.02
CA LEU A 758 15.52 -6.15 24.77
C LEU A 758 14.71 -7.11 23.88
N THR A 759 14.27 -6.63 22.73
CA THR A 759 13.46 -7.45 21.81
C THR A 759 14.29 -8.35 20.89
N ARG A 760 15.47 -7.90 20.43
CA ARG A 760 16.28 -8.60 19.41
C ARG A 760 17.39 -9.45 20.01
N VAL A 761 17.87 -9.10 21.17
CA VAL A 761 18.99 -9.78 21.85
C VAL A 761 18.51 -10.57 23.04
N GLU A 762 17.74 -9.95 23.93
CA GLU A 762 17.21 -10.61 25.14
C GLU A 762 15.93 -11.43 24.83
N GLY A 763 15.39 -11.34 23.61
CA GLY A 763 14.28 -12.16 23.15
C GLY A 763 12.91 -11.81 23.74
N MET A 764 12.78 -10.66 24.37
CA MET A 764 11.54 -10.19 24.97
C MET A 764 10.51 -9.80 23.91
N THR A 765 9.25 -10.02 24.17
CA THR A 765 8.19 -9.37 23.40
C THR A 765 8.19 -7.86 23.66
N LYS A 766 7.63 -7.07 22.76
CA LYS A 766 7.53 -5.61 22.95
C LYS A 766 6.81 -5.24 24.26
N VAL A 767 5.84 -6.03 24.67
CA VAL A 767 5.07 -5.80 25.92
C VAL A 767 5.95 -6.08 27.14
N GLU A 768 6.71 -7.16 27.15
CA GLU A 768 7.66 -7.50 28.20
C GLU A 768 8.81 -6.49 28.30
N ALA A 769 9.34 -6.05 27.17
CA ALA A 769 10.38 -5.03 27.12
C ALA A 769 9.88 -3.67 27.66
N ILE A 770 8.63 -3.28 27.34
CA ILE A 770 8.01 -2.08 27.91
C ILE A 770 7.83 -2.23 29.43
N ALA A 771 7.34 -3.38 29.89
CA ALA A 771 7.17 -3.65 31.33
C ALA A 771 8.51 -3.61 32.07
N ALA A 772 9.55 -4.23 31.54
CA ALA A 772 10.90 -4.22 32.13
C ALA A 772 11.47 -2.81 32.27
N LEU A 773 11.24 -1.96 31.27
CA LEU A 773 11.67 -0.55 31.28
C LEU A 773 10.83 0.32 32.23
N GLN A 774 9.57 -0.07 32.50
CA GLN A 774 8.66 0.62 33.44
C GLN A 774 8.85 0.19 34.90
N ASP A 775 9.03 -1.10 35.15
CA ASP A 775 9.22 -1.64 36.52
C ASP A 775 10.48 -1.09 37.18
N TRP A 776 11.51 -0.78 36.39
CA TRP A 776 12.73 -0.18 36.93
C TRP A 776 12.51 1.24 37.48
N SER A 777 11.59 2.02 36.89
CA SER A 777 11.24 3.38 37.35
C SER A 777 10.49 3.38 38.71
N GLY A 778 9.98 2.22 39.14
CA GLY A 778 9.26 2.06 40.40
C GLY A 778 10.10 1.55 41.62
N SER A 779 11.34 1.12 41.42
CA SER A 779 12.13 0.43 42.44
C SER A 779 13.21 1.26 43.15
N VAL A 780 13.17 2.58 43.08
CA VAL A 780 13.99 3.43 43.97
C VAL A 780 13.25 3.60 45.32
N THR A 781 13.34 2.60 46.14
CA THR A 781 13.03 2.75 47.58
C THR A 781 14.17 3.55 48.21
N ILE A 782 13.84 4.76 48.66
CA ILE A 782 14.73 5.56 49.51
C ILE A 782 14.81 4.82 50.82
N GLU A 783 15.93 4.15 51.14
CA GLU A 783 16.29 3.80 52.48
C GLU A 783 16.52 5.08 53.27
N GLN A 784 15.56 5.50 54.08
CA GLN A 784 15.79 6.47 55.13
C GLN A 784 16.51 5.76 56.25
N ASP A 785 17.79 6.06 56.44
CA ASP A 785 18.52 5.82 57.67
C ASP A 785 17.77 6.47 58.82
N VAL A 786 17.19 5.65 59.71
CA VAL A 786 16.78 6.04 61.02
C VAL A 786 17.76 5.42 61.98
N THR A 787 18.73 6.21 62.39
CA THR A 787 19.49 5.94 63.64
C THR A 787 19.46 7.14 64.52
N SER A 788 18.92 6.87 65.75
CA SER A 788 18.86 7.54 67.03
C SER A 788 18.03 8.78 67.21
#